data_24366c4fd1e5563b074578ebb57f7856
#
_entry.id   24366c4fd1e5563b074578ebb57f7856
#
_cell.length_a   1.000
_cell.length_b   1.000
_cell.length_c   1.000
_cell.angle_alpha   90.00
_cell.angle_beta   90.00
_cell.angle_gamma   90.00
#
_symmetry.space_group_name_H-M   'P 1'
#
loop_
_entity.id
_entity.type
_entity.pdbx_description
1 polymer ?
#
loop_
_entity_poly.entity_id
_entity_poly.type
_entity_poly.pdbx_seq_one_letter_code
_entity_poly.pdbx_strand_id
1 'polypeptide(L)'
;LTLKLNGAVVKTATGTEMAYTHQLDKQGNYDFELTATNGTETATATASTCVPYNPTKANRPAGIVNGIYYDKSDNTKVTLCTFAGSKTEPAKHVFVVGDFNDWTISNDYQLKQANDSAYFWIELTGLTPQKEYAMQYVVVRADGVVKRISDLYSELVLHSDDSWEPSQNFPNLKPYPAAGEGYVTVIQTDKPEFEWSDATLNFKRPNKNNLVIYELWVRDHTPARTFEALMERMEYFEDLGVNAIELMPICEFDGNDSWGYNPNHYFAVDKSYGTSEQLKDFIDECHKRGIAVIIDMVFNHTTGQNPMAVLYPYGNDLKYNPWYNNSGSIPHKDREFEPDWNHDFGPTKTMFTRCFQYWLNEYKVDGFRLDLSHGLCGTTDDDVEHLQEYYANGVQAVSSDAYMILEHWDSGASTLVNAGMMCWENTSEAYQETAMGWYDDKSGSKSDLSRANKDDYVSYCESHDEERSFFKAKQWGDGAMTTDEAVRVGRVPLNMAFLTLLNGPQMFYHFAELGFDDSKFQNEDSKWGKNDYGITSELGADYDAKTQVKKRIEHWLLEGTVQMAAFQKVGQIIQLRTRIMPEVFEGNPTAATLTDGKALRTIQWGSDVFVAGNFAASGNQTVNIPSGTWYNYLQETQQSGSTLTLAPGEVVVLTGKQVALPKMPAGYKFKTDIEDIVVIEPTEMLPPYNVQVYTLSGQVIMRQTNVMNADLTGLNTGLYIVQYEKNGQTIAKKVIR
;
A
#
# COMPACT_ATOMS: atom_id res chain seq x y z
N LEU A 1 -29.57 19.50 45.13
CA LEU A 1 -29.08 19.73 43.77
C LEU A 1 -28.90 21.24 43.54
N THR A 2 -27.76 21.63 42.96
CA THR A 2 -27.50 23.02 42.58
C THR A 2 -27.05 23.04 41.13
N LEU A 3 -27.76 23.78 40.27
CA LEU A 3 -27.39 24.00 38.89
C LEU A 3 -26.83 25.40 38.71
N LYS A 4 -25.67 25.50 38.14
CA LYS A 4 -25.08 26.77 37.69
C LYS A 4 -25.06 26.84 36.17
N LEU A 5 -25.14 28.04 35.64
CA LEU A 5 -24.88 28.39 34.25
C LEU A 5 -23.83 29.49 34.23
N ASN A 6 -22.72 29.24 33.51
CA ASN A 6 -21.54 30.14 33.46
C ASN A 6 -21.10 30.59 34.86
N GLY A 7 -21.06 29.65 35.81
CA GLY A 7 -20.68 29.89 37.22
C GLY A 7 -21.77 30.47 38.11
N ALA A 8 -22.85 31.03 37.55
CA ALA A 8 -23.95 31.59 38.31
C ALA A 8 -25.04 30.53 38.64
N VAL A 9 -25.50 30.47 39.89
CA VAL A 9 -26.58 29.55 40.28
C VAL A 9 -27.88 29.97 39.58
N VAL A 10 -28.47 29.09 38.80
CA VAL A 10 -29.72 29.29 38.04
C VAL A 10 -30.88 28.50 38.63
N LYS A 11 -30.62 27.41 39.35
CA LYS A 11 -31.66 26.63 40.02
C LYS A 11 -31.08 25.81 41.18
N THR A 12 -31.88 25.66 42.24
CA THR A 12 -31.65 24.71 43.33
C THR A 12 -32.87 23.85 43.56
N ALA A 13 -32.73 22.61 43.98
CA ALA A 13 -33.80 21.71 44.34
C ALA A 13 -33.40 20.78 45.47
N THR A 14 -34.37 20.39 46.31
CA THR A 14 -34.21 19.29 47.26
C THR A 14 -34.80 18.04 46.63
N GLY A 15 -34.06 16.96 46.60
CA GLY A 15 -34.49 15.70 45.99
C GLY A 15 -33.43 15.12 45.03
N THR A 16 -33.83 14.10 44.30
CA THR A 16 -32.91 13.33 43.40
C THR A 16 -33.04 13.75 41.94
N GLU A 17 -33.98 14.62 41.60
CA GLU A 17 -34.25 15.06 40.23
C GLU A 17 -34.39 16.57 40.14
N MET A 18 -33.96 17.14 39.01
CA MET A 18 -34.14 18.55 38.68
C MET A 18 -34.36 18.69 37.17
N ALA A 19 -35.41 19.38 36.77
CA ALA A 19 -35.60 19.83 35.38
C ALA A 19 -35.34 21.32 35.28
N TYR A 20 -34.60 21.76 34.27
CA TYR A 20 -34.34 23.16 33.95
C TYR A 20 -34.33 23.36 32.45
N THR A 21 -34.99 24.38 31.97
CA THR A 21 -34.95 24.79 30.56
C THR A 21 -34.37 26.20 30.48
N HIS A 22 -33.37 26.36 29.63
CA HIS A 22 -32.76 27.65 29.32
C HIS A 22 -32.91 27.95 27.83
N GLN A 23 -33.35 29.18 27.51
CA GLN A 23 -33.43 29.61 26.12
C GLN A 23 -32.11 30.20 25.70
N LEU A 24 -31.49 29.63 24.65
CA LEU A 24 -30.24 30.09 24.07
C LEU A 24 -30.53 31.23 23.06
N ASP A 25 -30.75 32.44 23.55
CA ASP A 25 -31.17 33.61 22.76
C ASP A 25 -30.04 34.61 22.47
N LYS A 26 -28.86 34.41 23.04
CA LYS A 26 -27.67 35.26 22.85
C LYS A 26 -26.48 34.45 22.40
N GLN A 27 -25.67 35.05 21.52
CA GLN A 27 -24.37 34.48 21.16
C GLN A 27 -23.49 34.39 22.42
N GLY A 28 -22.81 33.27 22.58
CA GLY A 28 -21.93 33.01 23.73
C GLY A 28 -21.84 31.53 24.11
N ASN A 29 -20.98 31.25 25.06
CA ASN A 29 -20.85 29.90 25.64
C ASN A 29 -21.85 29.73 26.79
N TYR A 30 -22.38 28.53 26.94
CA TYR A 30 -23.34 28.15 27.97
C TYR A 30 -22.80 26.87 28.66
N ASP A 31 -22.14 27.07 29.82
CA ASP A 31 -21.56 26.00 30.62
C ASP A 31 -22.48 25.70 31.81
N PHE A 32 -23.04 24.50 31.83
CA PHE A 32 -23.92 24.03 32.91
C PHE A 32 -23.08 23.14 33.84
N GLU A 33 -23.17 23.40 35.15
CA GLU A 33 -22.59 22.60 36.21
C GLU A 33 -23.72 22.19 37.18
N LEU A 34 -24.02 20.89 37.26
CA LEU A 34 -24.93 20.32 38.22
C LEU A 34 -24.16 19.70 39.38
N THR A 35 -24.32 20.23 40.59
CA THR A 35 -23.77 19.68 41.79
C THR A 35 -24.86 19.01 42.64
N ALA A 36 -24.63 17.75 43.02
CA ALA A 36 -25.48 17.01 43.94
C ALA A 36 -24.74 16.76 45.24
N THR A 37 -25.36 17.01 46.40
CA THR A 37 -24.79 16.72 47.71
C THR A 37 -25.81 16.11 48.63
N ASN A 38 -25.43 15.15 49.45
CA ASN A 38 -26.21 14.57 50.52
C ASN A 38 -25.78 15.08 51.93
N GLY A 39 -24.89 16.09 51.94
CA GLY A 39 -24.31 16.65 53.15
C GLY A 39 -22.98 16.06 53.55
N THR A 40 -22.61 14.88 53.06
CA THR A 40 -21.32 14.21 53.33
C THR A 40 -20.52 14.00 52.00
N GLU A 41 -21.21 13.72 50.92
CA GLU A 41 -20.57 13.48 49.61
C GLU A 41 -21.14 14.50 48.62
N THR A 42 -20.31 14.81 47.62
CA THR A 42 -20.67 15.72 46.54
C THR A 42 -20.27 15.08 45.21
N ALA A 43 -21.16 15.06 44.23
CA ALA A 43 -20.93 14.69 42.86
C ALA A 43 -21.24 15.88 41.96
N THR A 44 -20.48 16.04 40.88
CA THR A 44 -20.67 17.10 39.90
C THR A 44 -20.76 16.51 38.50
N ALA A 45 -21.66 17.02 37.68
CA ALA A 45 -21.76 16.74 36.25
C ALA A 45 -21.77 18.07 35.50
N THR A 46 -21.17 18.10 34.32
CA THR A 46 -21.08 19.28 33.45
C THR A 46 -21.69 19.00 32.10
N ALA A 47 -22.21 20.03 31.44
CA ALA A 47 -22.61 20.01 30.04
C ALA A 47 -22.39 21.41 29.45
N SER A 48 -21.84 21.49 28.26
CA SER A 48 -21.57 22.75 27.59
C SER A 48 -22.16 22.78 26.19
N THR A 49 -22.56 23.99 25.77
CA THR A 49 -22.98 24.28 24.39
C THR A 49 -22.69 25.74 24.08
N CYS A 50 -22.82 26.16 22.82
CA CYS A 50 -22.72 27.58 22.49
C CYS A 50 -23.76 28.00 21.43
N VAL A 51 -24.07 29.29 21.43
CA VAL A 51 -24.62 29.98 20.26
C VAL A 51 -23.45 30.66 19.55
N PRO A 52 -23.15 30.27 18.31
CA PRO A 52 -21.94 30.70 17.61
C PRO A 52 -21.86 32.23 17.47
N TYR A 53 -20.67 32.78 17.62
CA TYR A 53 -20.39 34.12 17.12
C TYR A 53 -20.33 34.13 15.59
N ASN A 54 -20.55 35.28 14.96
CA ASN A 54 -20.16 35.45 13.56
C ASN A 54 -18.67 35.22 13.44
N PRO A 55 -18.20 34.41 12.47
CA PRO A 55 -16.79 34.13 12.34
C PRO A 55 -15.95 35.41 12.19
N THR A 56 -14.91 35.55 12.98
CA THR A 56 -13.96 36.64 12.84
C THR A 56 -13.27 36.54 11.47
N LYS A 57 -13.31 37.59 10.69
CA LYS A 57 -12.58 37.68 9.42
C LYS A 57 -11.12 38.03 9.71
N ALA A 58 -10.19 37.21 9.24
CA ALA A 58 -8.77 37.45 9.42
C ALA A 58 -7.95 36.74 8.32
N ASN A 59 -6.89 37.40 7.85
CA ASN A 59 -5.97 36.75 6.95
C ASN A 59 -5.34 35.51 7.61
N ARG A 60 -5.14 34.46 6.83
CA ARG A 60 -4.35 33.31 7.27
C ARG A 60 -2.92 33.76 7.60
N PRO A 61 -2.23 33.15 8.58
CA PRO A 61 -0.82 33.39 8.79
C PRO A 61 -0.02 33.11 7.51
N ALA A 62 1.10 33.80 7.33
CA ALA A 62 1.94 33.65 6.15
C ALA A 62 2.39 32.19 5.97
N GLY A 63 2.29 31.66 4.76
CA GLY A 63 2.64 30.27 4.44
C GLY A 63 1.56 29.23 4.73
N ILE A 64 0.47 29.58 5.43
CA ILE A 64 -0.62 28.67 5.72
C ILE A 64 -1.61 28.64 4.54
N VAL A 65 -1.76 27.49 3.91
CA VAL A 65 -2.69 27.30 2.78
C VAL A 65 -3.90 26.46 3.22
N ASN A 66 -3.70 25.19 3.52
CA ASN A 66 -4.71 24.23 3.98
C ASN A 66 -4.01 23.09 4.72
N GLY A 67 -4.63 22.49 5.74
CA GLY A 67 -4.10 21.38 6.53
C GLY A 67 -3.47 21.79 7.86
N ILE A 68 -2.57 20.96 8.35
CA ILE A 68 -1.97 21.02 9.70
C ILE A 68 -0.56 21.59 9.60
N TYR A 69 -0.24 22.58 10.45
CA TYR A 69 1.08 23.23 10.46
C TYR A 69 1.61 23.32 11.89
N TYR A 70 2.62 22.52 12.20
CA TYR A 70 3.33 22.55 13.47
C TYR A 70 4.32 23.73 13.50
N ASP A 71 4.30 24.50 14.59
CA ASP A 71 5.19 25.66 14.73
C ASP A 71 6.58 25.18 15.20
N LYS A 72 7.59 25.34 14.33
CA LYS A 72 8.97 24.91 14.65
C LYS A 72 9.63 25.77 15.74
N SER A 73 9.07 26.94 16.05
CA SER A 73 9.58 27.85 17.09
C SER A 73 8.86 27.71 18.43
N ASP A 74 7.68 27.08 18.43
CA ASP A 74 6.87 26.84 19.62
C ASP A 74 6.28 25.41 19.54
N ASN A 75 6.94 24.46 20.19
CA ASN A 75 6.55 23.06 20.19
C ASN A 75 5.24 22.74 20.94
N THR A 76 4.55 23.76 21.46
CA THR A 76 3.22 23.64 22.07
C THR A 76 2.11 24.11 21.14
N LYS A 77 2.45 24.52 19.90
CA LYS A 77 1.54 25.23 19.00
C LYS A 77 1.35 24.49 17.67
N VAL A 78 0.11 24.46 17.21
CA VAL A 78 -0.27 24.00 15.85
C VAL A 78 -1.26 24.98 15.24
N THR A 79 -1.11 25.28 13.95
CA THR A 79 -2.11 26.01 13.16
C THR A 79 -2.88 25.02 12.29
N LEU A 80 -4.19 25.01 12.44
CA LEU A 80 -5.12 24.21 11.66
C LEU A 80 -5.82 25.10 10.64
N CYS A 81 -5.89 24.66 9.40
CA CYS A 81 -6.57 25.39 8.34
C CYS A 81 -7.32 24.42 7.43
N THR A 82 -8.62 24.59 7.27
CA THR A 82 -9.45 23.74 6.42
C THR A 82 -10.28 24.55 5.44
N PHE A 83 -10.52 23.98 4.25
CA PHE A 83 -11.50 24.51 3.32
C PHE A 83 -12.88 23.96 3.68
N ALA A 84 -13.80 24.84 4.04
CA ALA A 84 -15.16 24.49 4.42
C ALA A 84 -16.17 25.35 3.65
N GLY A 85 -16.56 24.89 2.47
CA GLY A 85 -17.51 25.60 1.62
C GLY A 85 -18.06 24.75 0.49
N SER A 86 -19.17 25.22 -0.06
CA SER A 86 -19.75 24.71 -1.31
C SER A 86 -19.13 25.42 -2.53
N LYS A 87 -19.59 25.04 -3.74
CA LYS A 87 -19.27 25.76 -4.98
C LYS A 87 -19.64 27.25 -4.94
N THR A 88 -20.56 27.65 -4.09
CA THR A 88 -21.15 29.00 -4.08
C THR A 88 -20.96 29.78 -2.78
N GLU A 89 -20.87 29.09 -1.65
CA GLU A 89 -20.90 29.73 -0.33
C GLU A 89 -19.94 29.05 0.65
N PRO A 90 -19.23 29.82 1.50
CA PRO A 90 -18.49 29.24 2.63
C PRO A 90 -19.45 28.69 3.71
N ALA A 91 -18.93 27.84 4.57
CA ALA A 91 -19.65 27.42 5.77
C ALA A 91 -20.01 28.62 6.64
N LYS A 92 -21.08 28.49 7.43
CA LYS A 92 -21.49 29.52 8.41
C LYS A 92 -20.51 29.58 9.58
N HIS A 93 -20.16 28.41 10.12
CA HIS A 93 -19.28 28.28 11.27
C HIS A 93 -18.41 27.03 11.11
N VAL A 94 -17.19 27.09 11.60
CA VAL A 94 -16.32 25.93 11.76
C VAL A 94 -15.74 25.97 13.17
N PHE A 95 -15.78 24.85 13.86
CA PHE A 95 -15.17 24.65 15.17
C PHE A 95 -14.17 23.50 15.10
N VAL A 96 -13.23 23.46 16.03
CA VAL A 96 -12.43 22.27 16.28
C VAL A 96 -12.77 21.71 17.66
N VAL A 97 -12.95 20.39 17.71
CA VAL A 97 -13.16 19.62 18.94
C VAL A 97 -12.13 18.51 19.03
N GLY A 98 -11.76 18.14 20.24
CA GLY A 98 -10.77 17.08 20.44
C GLY A 98 -10.40 16.89 21.90
N ASP A 99 -9.36 16.09 22.15
CA ASP A 99 -8.87 15.79 23.50
C ASP A 99 -8.40 17.03 24.28
N PHE A 100 -8.06 18.11 23.60
CA PHE A 100 -7.61 19.35 24.22
C PHE A 100 -8.74 20.22 24.77
N ASN A 101 -10.00 19.91 24.44
CA ASN A 101 -11.18 20.66 24.93
C ASN A 101 -12.35 19.74 25.30
N ASP A 102 -12.04 18.50 25.70
CA ASP A 102 -13.01 17.47 26.07
C ASP A 102 -14.16 17.30 25.06
N TRP A 103 -13.81 17.45 23.76
CA TRP A 103 -14.74 17.33 22.62
C TRP A 103 -15.93 18.31 22.67
N THR A 104 -15.76 19.42 23.36
CA THR A 104 -16.80 20.42 23.59
C THR A 104 -16.82 21.48 22.48
N ILE A 105 -17.99 21.74 21.88
CA ILE A 105 -18.18 22.84 20.94
C ILE A 105 -18.28 24.15 21.75
N SER A 106 -17.31 25.05 21.52
CA SER A 106 -17.21 26.34 22.21
C SER A 106 -16.75 27.43 21.26
N ASN A 107 -17.19 28.67 21.49
CA ASN A 107 -16.74 29.83 20.73
C ASN A 107 -15.21 30.10 20.88
N ASP A 108 -14.58 29.58 21.94
CA ASP A 108 -13.14 29.68 22.13
C ASP A 108 -12.34 28.84 21.12
N TYR A 109 -12.98 27.84 20.54
CA TYR A 109 -12.44 26.96 19.50
C TYR A 109 -13.13 27.13 18.15
N GLN A 110 -13.81 28.27 17.95
CA GLN A 110 -14.35 28.65 16.64
C GLN A 110 -13.23 29.18 15.73
N LEU A 111 -13.14 28.64 14.53
CA LEU A 111 -12.16 29.03 13.53
C LEU A 111 -12.48 30.41 12.96
N LYS A 112 -11.45 31.20 12.72
CA LYS A 112 -11.51 32.46 11.96
C LYS A 112 -11.71 32.15 10.49
N GLN A 113 -12.53 32.91 9.80
CA GLN A 113 -12.69 32.79 8.35
C GLN A 113 -11.67 33.66 7.63
N ALA A 114 -10.99 33.13 6.64
CA ALA A 114 -10.12 33.91 5.78
C ALA A 114 -10.92 34.97 5.00
N ASN A 115 -10.31 36.14 4.77
CA ASN A 115 -11.01 37.29 4.18
C ASN A 115 -11.55 37.05 2.77
N ASP A 116 -10.91 36.19 2.01
CA ASP A 116 -11.06 36.00 0.57
C ASP A 116 -11.75 34.70 0.15
N SER A 117 -12.15 33.84 1.11
CA SER A 117 -12.51 32.49 0.72
C SER A 117 -13.29 31.68 1.76
N ALA A 118 -13.53 30.42 1.42
CA ALA A 118 -14.10 29.40 2.28
C ALA A 118 -13.06 28.68 3.17
N TYR A 119 -11.88 29.27 3.36
CA TYR A 119 -10.90 28.74 4.31
C TYR A 119 -11.18 29.24 5.72
N PHE A 120 -11.01 28.32 6.67
CA PHE A 120 -11.17 28.57 8.10
C PHE A 120 -9.91 28.11 8.83
N TRP A 121 -9.43 28.88 9.80
CA TRP A 121 -8.19 28.58 10.50
C TRP A 121 -8.20 28.96 11.98
N ILE A 122 -7.41 28.25 12.77
CA ILE A 122 -7.20 28.52 14.19
C ILE A 122 -5.77 28.16 14.59
N GLU A 123 -5.21 28.87 15.57
CA GLU A 123 -3.98 28.48 16.26
C GLU A 123 -4.35 27.88 17.61
N LEU A 124 -4.00 26.61 17.80
CA LEU A 124 -4.06 25.95 19.11
C LEU A 124 -2.71 26.09 19.77
N THR A 125 -2.72 26.50 21.04
CA THR A 125 -1.52 26.76 21.85
C THR A 125 -1.61 26.00 23.18
N GLY A 126 -0.45 25.74 23.83
CA GLY A 126 -0.42 25.07 25.14
C GLY A 126 -0.65 23.56 25.05
N LEU A 127 -0.50 22.97 23.87
CA LEU A 127 -0.48 21.52 23.72
C LEU A 127 0.79 20.96 24.41
N THR A 128 0.67 19.77 24.97
CA THR A 128 1.83 19.07 25.51
C THR A 128 2.66 18.48 24.36
N PRO A 129 3.95 18.82 24.24
CA PRO A 129 4.80 18.24 23.22
C PRO A 129 4.82 16.71 23.26
N GLN A 130 4.89 16.07 22.10
CA GLN A 130 4.92 14.62 21.88
C GLN A 130 3.67 13.86 22.36
N LYS A 131 2.66 14.57 22.86
CA LYS A 131 1.36 13.95 23.17
C LYS A 131 0.45 13.97 21.96
N GLU A 132 -0.14 12.82 21.67
CA GLU A 132 -1.18 12.67 20.65
C GLU A 132 -2.52 13.24 21.13
N TYR A 133 -3.14 14.06 20.28
CA TYR A 133 -4.47 14.58 20.49
C TYR A 133 -5.37 14.19 19.31
N ALA A 134 -6.46 13.51 19.60
CA ALA A 134 -7.50 13.24 18.63
C ALA A 134 -8.38 14.47 18.43
N MET A 135 -8.73 14.79 17.17
CA MET A 135 -9.56 15.95 16.86
C MET A 135 -10.43 15.78 15.61
N GLN A 136 -11.49 16.58 15.52
CA GLN A 136 -12.31 16.76 14.32
C GLN A 136 -12.74 18.22 14.15
N TYR A 137 -13.04 18.60 12.91
CA TYR A 137 -13.77 19.83 12.64
C TYR A 137 -15.27 19.58 12.75
N VAL A 138 -15.99 20.53 13.36
CA VAL A 138 -17.45 20.61 13.32
C VAL A 138 -17.83 21.75 12.39
N VAL A 139 -18.38 21.42 11.23
CA VAL A 139 -18.70 22.36 10.16
C VAL A 139 -20.20 22.59 10.12
N VAL A 140 -20.64 23.83 10.33
CA VAL A 140 -22.02 24.27 10.09
C VAL A 140 -22.08 24.82 8.67
N ARG A 141 -22.61 24.06 7.73
CA ARG A 141 -22.73 24.42 6.32
C ARG A 141 -23.64 25.63 6.11
N ALA A 142 -23.58 26.26 4.95
CA ALA A 142 -24.44 27.40 4.59
C ALA A 142 -25.93 27.09 4.68
N ASP A 143 -26.34 25.85 4.38
CA ASP A 143 -27.73 25.38 4.52
C ASP A 143 -28.14 25.03 5.97
N GLY A 144 -27.21 25.09 6.91
CA GLY A 144 -27.43 24.78 8.32
C GLY A 144 -27.21 23.31 8.72
N VAL A 145 -26.87 22.45 7.78
CA VAL A 145 -26.47 21.06 8.09
C VAL A 145 -25.15 21.08 8.85
N VAL A 146 -25.04 20.27 9.90
CA VAL A 146 -23.82 20.12 10.70
C VAL A 146 -23.13 18.80 10.32
N LYS A 147 -21.84 18.88 10.07
CA LYS A 147 -20.99 17.71 9.77
C LYS A 147 -19.75 17.71 10.66
N ARG A 148 -19.31 16.52 11.06
CA ARG A 148 -17.99 16.30 11.64
C ARG A 148 -17.08 15.68 10.58
N ILE A 149 -15.87 16.20 10.46
CA ILE A 149 -14.90 15.73 9.48
C ILE A 149 -13.49 15.70 10.10
N SER A 150 -12.67 14.76 9.66
CA SER A 150 -11.21 14.77 9.87
C SER A 150 -10.54 15.86 9.03
N ASP A 151 -9.28 16.11 9.26
CA ASP A 151 -8.48 16.97 8.38
C ASP A 151 -8.03 16.19 7.13
N LEU A 152 -8.15 16.80 5.97
CA LEU A 152 -7.76 16.20 4.67
C LEU A 152 -6.25 15.89 4.58
N TYR A 153 -5.44 16.59 5.37
CA TYR A 153 -3.97 16.45 5.41
C TYR A 153 -3.50 15.68 6.65
N SER A 154 -4.35 14.83 7.21
CA SER A 154 -4.00 14.00 8.36
C SER A 154 -2.89 13.01 8.02
N GLU A 155 -1.86 12.95 8.86
CA GLU A 155 -0.76 11.98 8.78
C GLU A 155 -1.04 10.69 9.57
N LEU A 156 -2.03 10.76 10.47
CA LEU A 156 -2.59 9.63 11.20
C LEU A 156 -4.07 9.89 11.48
N VAL A 157 -4.89 8.91 11.21
CA VAL A 157 -6.33 8.94 11.52
C VAL A 157 -6.73 7.72 12.32
N LEU A 158 -7.82 7.86 13.08
CA LEU A 158 -8.45 6.79 13.82
C LEU A 158 -9.86 6.54 13.27
N HIS A 159 -10.27 5.29 13.29
CA HIS A 159 -11.64 4.88 12.94
C HIS A 159 -12.18 3.89 13.98
N SER A 160 -13.50 3.78 14.10
CA SER A 160 -14.13 2.86 15.07
C SER A 160 -13.75 1.40 14.79
N ASP A 161 -13.43 1.08 13.54
CA ASP A 161 -13.06 -0.27 13.10
C ASP A 161 -11.61 -0.64 13.39
N ASP A 162 -10.79 0.32 13.85
CA ASP A 162 -9.40 0.06 14.28
C ASP A 162 -9.32 -0.98 15.42
N SER A 163 -10.42 -1.21 16.13
CA SER A 163 -10.51 -2.25 17.15
C SER A 163 -10.36 -3.68 16.59
N TRP A 164 -10.51 -3.86 15.27
CA TRP A 164 -10.31 -5.12 14.56
C TRP A 164 -8.85 -5.32 14.14
N GLU A 165 -8.04 -4.24 14.13
CA GLU A 165 -6.62 -4.35 13.80
C GLU A 165 -5.86 -5.10 14.90
N PRO A 166 -5.00 -6.06 14.54
CA PRO A 166 -4.11 -6.67 15.49
C PRO A 166 -3.18 -5.61 16.10
N SER A 167 -3.12 -5.55 17.42
CA SER A 167 -2.26 -4.58 18.14
C SER A 167 -0.77 -4.70 17.79
N GLN A 168 -0.36 -5.79 17.19
CA GLN A 168 1.00 -6.00 16.68
C GLN A 168 1.26 -5.24 15.37
N ASN A 169 0.23 -5.00 14.55
CA ASN A 169 0.39 -4.26 13.30
C ASN A 169 0.69 -2.78 13.58
N PHE A 170 -0.05 -2.19 14.50
CA PHE A 170 0.20 -0.82 14.94
C PHE A 170 0.33 -0.77 16.48
N PRO A 171 1.55 -0.95 17.02
CA PRO A 171 1.77 -0.92 18.46
C PRO A 171 1.39 0.43 19.06
N ASN A 172 0.65 0.39 20.16
CA ASN A 172 0.23 1.60 20.91
C ASN A 172 -0.67 2.57 20.14
N LEU A 173 -1.41 2.09 19.14
CA LEU A 173 -2.40 2.95 18.47
C LEU A 173 -3.32 3.59 19.49
N LYS A 174 -3.49 4.92 19.39
CA LYS A 174 -4.38 5.68 20.26
C LYS A 174 -5.81 5.13 20.12
N PRO A 175 -6.53 4.85 21.24
CA PRO A 175 -7.90 4.37 21.17
C PRO A 175 -8.82 5.38 20.49
N TYR A 176 -9.75 4.88 19.68
CA TYR A 176 -10.78 5.71 19.07
C TYR A 176 -11.61 6.44 20.13
N PRO A 177 -11.75 7.77 20.03
CA PRO A 177 -12.47 8.56 21.05
C PRO A 177 -13.98 8.29 21.02
N ALA A 178 -14.59 8.11 22.20
CA ALA A 178 -16.04 7.87 22.32
C ALA A 178 -16.92 9.01 21.73
N ALA A 179 -16.37 10.21 21.58
CA ALA A 179 -17.04 11.37 21.01
C ALA A 179 -16.79 11.54 19.49
N GLY A 180 -16.01 10.65 18.88
CA GLY A 180 -15.66 10.70 17.45
C GLY A 180 -16.83 10.25 16.56
N GLU A 181 -16.82 10.72 15.31
CA GLU A 181 -17.74 10.29 14.24
C GLU A 181 -16.91 10.00 12.96
N GLY A 182 -16.96 8.77 12.43
CA GLY A 182 -16.17 8.38 11.27
C GLY A 182 -14.67 8.54 11.53
N TYR A 183 -13.91 9.03 10.56
CA TYR A 183 -12.48 9.23 10.74
C TYR A 183 -12.14 10.42 11.63
N VAL A 184 -11.16 10.25 12.50
CA VAL A 184 -10.68 11.23 13.48
C VAL A 184 -9.20 11.49 13.24
N THR A 185 -8.81 12.75 13.11
CA THR A 185 -7.42 13.18 12.94
C THR A 185 -6.64 13.03 14.25
N VAL A 186 -5.40 12.59 14.20
CA VAL A 186 -4.44 12.69 15.30
C VAL A 186 -3.43 13.78 14.99
N ILE A 187 -3.24 14.71 15.94
CA ILE A 187 -2.18 15.73 15.88
C ILE A 187 -1.19 15.50 17.01
N GLN A 188 0.09 15.75 16.74
CA GLN A 188 1.18 15.60 17.71
C GLN A 188 2.23 16.66 17.45
N THR A 189 2.36 17.63 18.36
CA THR A 189 3.44 18.63 18.28
C THR A 189 4.76 18.04 18.75
N ASP A 190 5.88 18.54 18.23
CA ASP A 190 7.23 18.10 18.61
C ASP A 190 7.45 16.58 18.41
N LYS A 191 6.84 15.99 17.35
CA LYS A 191 7.11 14.61 16.99
C LYS A 191 8.60 14.47 16.65
N PRO A 192 9.31 13.49 17.21
CA PRO A 192 10.71 13.25 16.85
C PRO A 192 10.90 13.05 15.36
N GLU A 193 11.91 13.71 14.79
CA GLU A 193 12.28 13.46 13.39
C GLU A 193 12.90 12.05 13.25
N PHE A 194 12.60 11.37 12.16
CA PHE A 194 13.20 10.07 11.87
C PHE A 194 14.66 10.24 11.45
N GLU A 195 15.55 9.43 12.02
CA GLU A 195 16.99 9.48 11.72
C GLU A 195 17.34 8.58 10.52
N TRP A 196 17.39 9.17 9.34
CA TRP A 196 17.78 8.48 8.11
C TRP A 196 19.27 8.12 8.09
N SER A 197 19.60 6.94 7.55
CA SER A 197 20.98 6.54 7.34
C SER A 197 21.66 7.34 6.23
N ASP A 198 23.00 7.34 6.26
CA ASP A 198 23.81 7.95 5.18
C ASP A 198 23.50 7.34 3.79
N ALA A 199 23.08 6.09 3.75
CA ALA A 199 22.68 5.43 2.50
C ALA A 199 21.46 6.11 1.88
N THR A 200 20.43 6.41 2.68
CA THR A 200 19.23 7.12 2.20
C THR A 200 19.53 8.57 1.87
N LEU A 201 20.28 9.28 2.73
CA LEU A 201 20.61 10.70 2.49
C LEU A 201 21.45 10.91 1.22
N ASN A 202 22.19 9.91 0.78
CA ASN A 202 23.03 9.94 -0.42
C ASN A 202 22.57 8.95 -1.50
N PHE A 203 21.35 8.43 -1.41
CA PHE A 203 20.85 7.45 -2.34
C PHE A 203 20.90 7.94 -3.79
N LYS A 204 21.33 7.08 -4.68
CA LYS A 204 21.37 7.35 -6.13
C LYS A 204 20.38 6.42 -6.81
N ARG A 205 19.34 7.01 -7.33
CA ARG A 205 18.33 6.27 -8.08
C ARG A 205 18.93 5.58 -9.29
N PRO A 206 18.62 4.31 -9.54
CA PRO A 206 18.96 3.65 -10.80
C PRO A 206 18.46 4.44 -12.01
N ASN A 207 19.14 4.28 -13.15
CA ASN A 207 18.63 4.82 -14.43
C ASN A 207 17.24 4.25 -14.69
N LYS A 208 16.25 5.11 -15.00
CA LYS A 208 14.86 4.69 -15.21
C LYS A 208 14.69 3.60 -16.26
N ASN A 209 15.50 3.63 -17.33
CA ASN A 209 15.46 2.59 -18.36
C ASN A 209 16.20 1.30 -17.97
N ASN A 210 16.82 1.26 -16.81
CA ASN A 210 17.46 0.06 -16.27
C ASN A 210 16.74 -0.48 -15.01
N LEU A 211 15.54 0.00 -14.73
CA LEU A 211 14.75 -0.51 -13.63
C LEU A 211 14.28 -1.94 -13.89
N VAL A 212 14.40 -2.75 -12.86
CA VAL A 212 13.70 -4.03 -12.71
C VAL A 212 12.87 -3.90 -11.44
N ILE A 213 11.58 -3.70 -11.64
CA ILE A 213 10.62 -3.32 -10.59
C ILE A 213 9.91 -4.58 -10.08
N TYR A 214 9.86 -4.72 -8.78
CA TYR A 214 9.09 -5.74 -8.08
C TYR A 214 7.82 -5.10 -7.52
N GLU A 215 6.68 -5.31 -8.17
CA GLU A 215 5.39 -4.87 -7.67
C GLU A 215 4.97 -5.76 -6.51
N LEU A 216 4.64 -5.14 -5.37
CA LEU A 216 4.46 -5.82 -4.11
C LEU A 216 3.22 -5.33 -3.37
N TRP A 217 2.37 -6.27 -2.97
CA TRP A 217 1.29 -6.01 -2.03
C TRP A 217 1.71 -6.40 -0.61
N VAL A 218 1.82 -5.41 0.29
CA VAL A 218 2.30 -5.61 1.68
C VAL A 218 1.50 -6.70 2.39
N ARG A 219 0.18 -6.69 2.21
CA ARG A 219 -0.75 -7.65 2.82
C ARG A 219 -0.44 -9.10 2.47
N ASP A 220 -0.03 -9.39 1.24
CA ASP A 220 0.06 -10.77 0.75
C ASP A 220 1.48 -11.31 0.67
N HIS A 221 2.49 -10.44 0.76
CA HIS A 221 3.88 -10.87 0.65
C HIS A 221 4.36 -11.66 1.87
N THR A 222 3.87 -11.34 3.08
CA THR A 222 4.24 -12.01 4.33
C THR A 222 3.02 -12.45 5.13
N PRO A 223 3.14 -13.49 5.99
CA PRO A 223 2.04 -13.88 6.87
C PRO A 223 1.58 -12.76 7.82
N ALA A 224 2.49 -11.93 8.33
CA ALA A 224 2.17 -10.87 9.27
C ALA A 224 1.60 -9.60 8.60
N ARG A 225 1.72 -9.46 7.27
CA ARG A 225 1.10 -8.38 6.46
C ARG A 225 1.60 -6.97 6.77
N THR A 226 2.80 -6.80 7.32
CA THR A 226 3.30 -5.52 7.81
C THR A 226 4.64 -5.15 7.18
N PHE A 227 4.99 -3.85 7.24
CA PHE A 227 6.31 -3.37 6.84
C PHE A 227 7.43 -4.02 7.67
N GLU A 228 7.22 -4.24 8.98
CA GLU A 228 8.17 -4.94 9.83
C GLU A 228 8.45 -6.35 9.31
N ALA A 229 7.43 -7.06 8.88
CA ALA A 229 7.62 -8.40 8.31
C ALA A 229 8.31 -8.36 6.93
N LEU A 230 8.15 -7.30 6.14
CA LEU A 230 8.93 -7.11 4.91
C LEU A 230 10.41 -6.92 5.18
N MET A 231 10.80 -6.37 6.35
CA MET A 231 12.20 -6.25 6.76
C MET A 231 12.89 -7.63 6.87
N GLU A 232 12.16 -8.67 7.17
CA GLU A 232 12.69 -10.05 7.19
C GLU A 232 12.94 -10.61 5.78
N ARG A 233 12.42 -9.95 4.73
CA ARG A 233 12.57 -10.33 3.32
C ARG A 233 13.68 -9.55 2.59
N MET A 234 14.42 -8.69 3.26
CA MET A 234 15.40 -7.81 2.60
C MET A 234 16.51 -8.59 1.89
N GLU A 235 17.00 -9.69 2.46
CA GLU A 235 17.97 -10.58 1.78
C GLU A 235 17.37 -11.22 0.52
N TYR A 236 16.08 -11.59 0.57
CA TYR A 236 15.38 -12.13 -0.60
C TYR A 236 15.33 -11.14 -1.76
N PHE A 237 14.97 -9.88 -1.50
CA PHE A 237 14.94 -8.84 -2.53
C PHE A 237 16.35 -8.54 -3.07
N GLU A 238 17.33 -8.52 -2.18
CA GLU A 238 18.73 -8.32 -2.56
C GLU A 238 19.24 -9.46 -3.45
N ASP A 239 19.00 -10.71 -3.08
CA ASP A 239 19.41 -11.89 -3.85
C ASP A 239 18.64 -11.99 -5.18
N LEU A 240 17.38 -11.62 -5.22
CA LEU A 240 16.60 -11.53 -6.46
C LEU A 240 17.20 -10.49 -7.43
N GLY A 241 17.85 -9.46 -6.88
CA GLY A 241 18.58 -8.49 -7.68
C GLY A 241 17.72 -7.38 -8.28
N VAL A 242 16.47 -7.25 -7.87
CA VAL A 242 15.63 -6.10 -8.25
C VAL A 242 16.25 -4.80 -7.72
N ASN A 243 16.08 -3.71 -8.45
CA ASN A 243 16.62 -2.42 -8.08
C ASN A 243 15.51 -1.37 -7.81
N ALA A 244 14.26 -1.78 -7.86
CA ALA A 244 13.12 -1.02 -7.38
C ALA A 244 12.03 -1.95 -6.82
N ILE A 245 11.35 -1.50 -5.77
CA ILE A 245 10.12 -2.09 -5.25
C ILE A 245 9.01 -1.06 -5.45
N GLU A 246 7.92 -1.47 -6.10
CA GLU A 246 6.69 -0.70 -6.21
C GLU A 246 5.69 -1.26 -5.22
N LEU A 247 5.38 -0.48 -4.18
CA LEU A 247 4.37 -0.83 -3.19
C LEU A 247 2.99 -0.48 -3.74
N MET A 248 2.09 -1.46 -3.87
CA MET A 248 0.67 -1.20 -4.08
C MET A 248 0.15 -0.21 -3.03
N PRO A 249 -0.99 0.48 -3.24
CA PRO A 249 -1.36 1.65 -2.45
C PRO A 249 -1.29 1.43 -0.94
N ILE A 250 -0.54 2.28 -0.26
CA ILE A 250 -0.27 2.23 1.18
C ILE A 250 -0.89 3.37 1.97
N CYS A 251 -1.58 4.29 1.28
CA CYS A 251 -2.33 5.35 1.94
C CYS A 251 -3.55 4.78 2.67
N GLU A 252 -3.97 5.43 3.75
CA GLU A 252 -5.15 5.03 4.51
C GLU A 252 -6.35 4.85 3.60
N PHE A 253 -6.88 3.63 3.53
CA PHE A 253 -8.00 3.22 2.70
C PHE A 253 -9.27 2.95 3.53
N ASP A 254 -10.39 2.68 2.88
CA ASP A 254 -11.65 2.37 3.54
C ASP A 254 -11.70 0.91 3.97
N GLY A 255 -11.92 0.67 5.26
CA GLY A 255 -11.87 -0.66 5.90
C GLY A 255 -10.44 -1.11 6.21
N ASN A 256 -10.28 -2.37 6.66
CA ASN A 256 -9.02 -2.91 7.20
C ASN A 256 -8.42 -4.01 6.31
N ASP A 257 -8.97 -4.24 5.13
CA ASP A 257 -8.52 -5.27 4.19
C ASP A 257 -8.84 -4.86 2.75
N SER A 258 -7.85 -4.33 2.03
CA SER A 258 -7.99 -3.80 0.67
C SER A 258 -6.69 -3.92 -0.12
N TRP A 259 -6.78 -3.85 -1.44
CA TRP A 259 -5.62 -3.57 -2.30
C TRP A 259 -5.12 -2.12 -2.15
N GLY A 260 -5.95 -1.24 -1.54
CA GLY A 260 -5.64 0.16 -1.32
C GLY A 260 -6.18 1.12 -2.39
N TYR A 261 -6.88 0.61 -3.42
CA TYR A 261 -7.47 1.44 -4.49
C TYR A 261 -8.79 2.12 -4.07
N ASN A 262 -9.05 2.20 -2.79
CA ASN A 262 -10.15 2.93 -2.16
C ASN A 262 -9.64 3.89 -1.06
N PRO A 263 -8.76 4.85 -1.41
CA PRO A 263 -8.09 5.70 -0.41
C PRO A 263 -9.04 6.73 0.21
N ASN A 264 -8.78 7.05 1.48
CA ASN A 264 -9.48 8.11 2.23
C ASN A 264 -8.57 9.28 2.58
N HIS A 265 -7.34 9.01 3.04
CA HIS A 265 -6.39 10.02 3.51
C HIS A 265 -5.02 9.81 2.88
N TYR A 266 -4.64 10.71 2.00
CA TYR A 266 -3.46 10.60 1.13
C TYR A 266 -2.12 10.89 1.82
N PHE A 267 -2.14 11.42 3.05
CA PHE A 267 -0.95 11.75 3.84
C PHE A 267 -0.72 10.76 4.99
N ALA A 268 -1.66 9.87 5.24
CA ALA A 268 -1.59 8.85 6.27
C ALA A 268 -1.18 7.51 5.67
N VAL A 269 -0.31 6.80 6.35
CA VAL A 269 -0.01 5.38 6.10
C VAL A 269 -1.15 4.55 6.66
N ASP A 270 -1.58 3.53 5.92
CA ASP A 270 -2.62 2.62 6.41
C ASP A 270 -2.13 1.81 7.61
N LYS A 271 -2.92 1.82 8.66
CA LYS A 271 -2.60 1.20 9.96
C LYS A 271 -2.48 -0.33 9.89
N SER A 272 -3.15 -0.96 8.92
CA SER A 272 -3.08 -2.40 8.71
C SER A 272 -1.69 -2.87 8.31
N TYR A 273 -0.87 -1.98 7.74
CA TYR A 273 0.49 -2.28 7.31
C TYR A 273 1.57 -1.90 8.33
N GLY A 274 1.22 -1.08 9.31
CA GLY A 274 2.16 -0.65 10.33
C GLY A 274 2.22 0.85 10.56
N THR A 275 3.25 1.28 11.28
CA THR A 275 3.47 2.69 11.60
C THR A 275 4.25 3.42 10.49
N SER A 276 4.19 4.75 10.52
CA SER A 276 5.01 5.59 9.61
C SER A 276 6.52 5.34 9.80
N GLU A 277 6.95 5.06 11.01
CA GLU A 277 8.34 4.74 11.34
C GLU A 277 8.77 3.40 10.72
N GLN A 278 7.92 2.36 10.80
CA GLN A 278 8.20 1.05 10.19
C GLN A 278 8.31 1.14 8.66
N LEU A 279 7.48 1.97 8.01
CA LEU A 279 7.64 2.25 6.57
C LEU A 279 8.96 2.96 6.26
N LYS A 280 9.34 3.94 7.08
CA LYS A 280 10.63 4.65 6.93
C LYS A 280 11.82 3.70 7.13
N ASP A 281 11.76 2.81 8.11
CA ASP A 281 12.76 1.76 8.33
C ASP A 281 12.87 0.85 7.10
N PHE A 282 11.74 0.43 6.50
CA PHE A 282 11.73 -0.37 5.29
C PHE A 282 12.39 0.36 4.10
N ILE A 283 12.07 1.63 3.90
CA ILE A 283 12.67 2.44 2.83
C ILE A 283 14.17 2.61 3.05
N ASP A 284 14.59 2.88 4.29
CA ASP A 284 16.00 3.03 4.65
C ASP A 284 16.79 1.73 4.40
N GLU A 285 16.20 0.58 4.70
CA GLU A 285 16.80 -0.73 4.40
C GLU A 285 16.84 -1.06 2.90
N CYS A 286 15.84 -0.63 2.13
CA CYS A 286 15.88 -0.73 0.67
C CYS A 286 17.05 0.09 0.10
N HIS A 287 17.21 1.33 0.54
CA HIS A 287 18.28 2.21 0.07
C HIS A 287 19.68 1.69 0.43
N LYS A 288 19.87 1.09 1.60
CA LYS A 288 21.13 0.42 2.00
C LYS A 288 21.53 -0.69 1.03
N ARG A 289 20.57 -1.28 0.29
CA ARG A 289 20.79 -2.35 -0.68
C ARG A 289 20.76 -1.88 -2.14
N GLY A 290 20.64 -0.57 -2.36
CA GLY A 290 20.54 0.01 -3.70
C GLY A 290 19.19 -0.22 -4.39
N ILE A 291 18.13 -0.43 -3.62
CA ILE A 291 16.77 -0.66 -4.09
C ILE A 291 15.96 0.63 -3.89
N ALA A 292 15.43 1.18 -4.97
CA ALA A 292 14.52 2.32 -4.95
C ALA A 292 13.11 1.89 -4.46
N VAL A 293 12.38 2.80 -3.82
CA VAL A 293 11.00 2.55 -3.39
C VAL A 293 10.04 3.49 -4.11
N ILE A 294 9.10 2.90 -4.84
CA ILE A 294 8.03 3.58 -5.58
C ILE A 294 6.73 3.28 -4.85
N ILE A 295 5.85 4.27 -4.69
CA ILE A 295 4.53 4.06 -4.11
C ILE A 295 3.43 4.28 -5.13
N ASP A 296 2.45 3.39 -5.13
CA ASP A 296 1.26 3.51 -5.95
C ASP A 296 0.25 4.46 -5.31
N MET A 297 -0.27 5.39 -6.11
CA MET A 297 -1.14 6.48 -5.66
C MET A 297 -2.40 6.56 -6.53
N VAL A 298 -3.55 6.65 -5.87
CA VAL A 298 -4.85 6.71 -6.52
C VAL A 298 -5.38 8.14 -6.51
N PHE A 299 -5.14 8.90 -7.56
CA PHE A 299 -5.55 10.32 -7.66
C PHE A 299 -6.82 10.53 -8.48
N ASN A 300 -7.32 9.51 -9.14
CA ASN A 300 -8.54 9.56 -9.92
C ASN A 300 -9.77 9.74 -9.01
N HIS A 301 -9.88 8.94 -7.96
CA HIS A 301 -11.06 8.88 -7.09
C HIS A 301 -10.68 8.71 -5.61
N THR A 302 -11.71 8.72 -4.76
CA THR A 302 -11.63 8.44 -3.33
C THR A 302 -12.88 7.67 -2.90
N THR A 303 -13.13 7.56 -1.59
CA THR A 303 -14.37 6.96 -1.07
C THR A 303 -15.30 8.01 -0.46
N GLY A 304 -16.53 7.60 -0.16
CA GLY A 304 -17.49 8.42 0.56
C GLY A 304 -17.08 8.77 1.99
N GLN A 305 -16.02 8.15 2.51
CA GLN A 305 -15.46 8.38 3.85
C GLN A 305 -14.39 9.48 3.86
N ASN A 306 -13.91 9.92 2.70
CA ASN A 306 -13.02 11.07 2.63
C ASN A 306 -13.67 12.31 3.25
N PRO A 307 -12.96 13.13 4.04
CA PRO A 307 -13.56 14.26 4.76
C PRO A 307 -14.32 15.24 3.88
N MET A 308 -13.86 15.45 2.63
CA MET A 308 -14.56 16.35 1.70
C MET A 308 -15.83 15.71 1.12
N ALA A 309 -15.86 14.38 0.98
CA ALA A 309 -17.06 13.64 0.61
C ALA A 309 -18.07 13.59 1.76
N VAL A 310 -17.61 13.44 3.00
CA VAL A 310 -18.48 13.52 4.21
C VAL A 310 -19.10 14.90 4.33
N LEU A 311 -18.36 15.97 4.01
CA LEU A 311 -18.86 17.35 4.13
C LEU A 311 -20.04 17.62 3.19
N TYR A 312 -19.99 17.17 1.94
CA TYR A 312 -21.07 17.22 0.97
C TYR A 312 -21.20 15.83 0.31
N PRO A 313 -22.01 14.94 0.91
CA PRO A 313 -22.09 13.54 0.50
C PRO A 313 -22.49 13.35 -0.95
N TYR A 314 -21.99 12.25 -1.51
CA TYR A 314 -22.36 11.74 -2.81
C TYR A 314 -23.91 11.62 -2.97
N GLY A 315 -24.39 11.79 -4.17
CA GLY A 315 -25.83 11.82 -4.47
C GLY A 315 -26.38 13.26 -4.52
N ASN A 316 -27.35 13.59 -3.70
CA ASN A 316 -28.05 14.90 -3.78
C ASN A 316 -27.16 16.12 -3.47
N ASP A 317 -26.14 15.97 -2.68
CA ASP A 317 -25.27 17.06 -2.23
C ASP A 317 -23.98 17.22 -3.06
N LEU A 318 -23.61 16.23 -3.86
CA LEU A 318 -22.38 16.26 -4.70
C LEU A 318 -22.36 17.49 -5.62
N LYS A 319 -23.50 17.91 -6.16
CA LYS A 319 -23.61 19.12 -6.98
C LYS A 319 -23.13 20.41 -6.30
N TYR A 320 -23.07 20.44 -4.98
CA TYR A 320 -22.55 21.56 -4.19
C TYR A 320 -21.08 21.40 -3.81
N ASN A 321 -20.52 20.18 -3.97
CA ASN A 321 -19.16 19.90 -3.58
C ASN A 321 -18.16 20.37 -4.66
N PRO A 322 -17.26 21.32 -4.36
CA PRO A 322 -16.30 21.80 -5.34
C PRO A 322 -15.14 20.81 -5.61
N TRP A 323 -14.91 19.87 -4.70
CA TRP A 323 -13.79 18.92 -4.75
C TRP A 323 -14.01 17.79 -5.76
N TYR A 324 -15.27 17.48 -6.09
CA TYR A 324 -15.60 16.34 -6.93
C TYR A 324 -16.41 16.71 -8.17
N ASN A 325 -16.23 15.93 -9.21
CA ASN A 325 -17.03 16.00 -10.40
C ASN A 325 -18.42 15.38 -10.14
N ASN A 326 -19.41 15.81 -10.92
CA ASN A 326 -20.75 15.20 -10.89
C ASN A 326 -20.80 14.04 -11.87
N SER A 327 -21.56 13.00 -11.58
CA SER A 327 -21.77 11.81 -12.41
C SER A 327 -22.20 12.05 -13.88
N GLY A 328 -22.53 13.26 -14.25
CA GLY A 328 -22.86 13.65 -15.64
C GLY A 328 -21.77 14.48 -16.32
N SER A 329 -20.73 14.86 -15.58
CA SER A 329 -19.61 15.68 -16.07
C SER A 329 -18.28 14.91 -16.09
N ILE A 330 -18.27 13.67 -15.62
CA ILE A 330 -17.11 12.79 -15.72
C ILE A 330 -17.00 12.36 -17.18
N PRO A 331 -15.88 12.62 -17.82
CA PRO A 331 -15.75 12.52 -19.28
C PRO A 331 -15.53 11.12 -19.80
N HIS A 332 -14.92 10.28 -19.01
CA HIS A 332 -14.62 8.89 -19.30
C HIS A 332 -15.57 7.98 -18.52
N LYS A 333 -16.82 7.86 -18.96
CA LYS A 333 -17.87 7.08 -18.28
C LYS A 333 -17.57 5.61 -18.04
N ASP A 334 -16.64 5.06 -18.76
CA ASP A 334 -16.08 3.71 -18.60
C ASP A 334 -15.00 3.60 -17.53
N ARG A 335 -14.63 4.74 -16.92
CA ARG A 335 -13.56 4.88 -15.91
C ARG A 335 -14.03 5.71 -14.72
N GLU A 336 -15.35 5.83 -14.54
CA GLU A 336 -15.98 6.51 -13.42
C GLU A 336 -15.89 5.67 -12.16
N PHE A 337 -15.00 6.07 -11.26
CA PHE A 337 -15.06 5.68 -9.86
C PHE A 337 -15.49 6.90 -9.06
N GLU A 338 -16.46 6.76 -8.19
CA GLU A 338 -17.05 7.88 -7.45
C GLU A 338 -16.76 7.75 -5.94
N PRO A 339 -16.44 8.85 -5.25
CA PRO A 339 -16.30 10.25 -5.68
C PRO A 339 -15.05 10.50 -6.53
N ASP A 340 -15.24 11.06 -7.71
CA ASP A 340 -14.20 11.42 -8.67
C ASP A 340 -13.67 12.83 -8.38
N TRP A 341 -12.33 12.99 -8.28
CA TRP A 341 -11.72 14.26 -7.94
C TRP A 341 -11.80 15.28 -9.06
N ASN A 342 -12.19 16.52 -8.72
CA ASN A 342 -12.15 17.65 -9.63
C ASN A 342 -10.76 18.28 -9.66
N HIS A 343 -9.93 17.88 -10.61
CA HIS A 343 -8.55 18.38 -10.76
C HIS A 343 -8.49 19.82 -11.29
N ASP A 344 -9.57 20.40 -11.81
CA ASP A 344 -9.65 21.83 -12.11
C ASP A 344 -9.83 22.72 -10.89
N PHE A 345 -10.22 22.14 -9.76
CA PHE A 345 -10.37 22.89 -8.52
C PHE A 345 -9.00 23.17 -7.87
N GLY A 346 -8.63 24.45 -7.75
CA GLY A 346 -7.32 24.84 -7.23
C GLY A 346 -6.90 24.21 -5.91
N PRO A 347 -7.77 24.08 -4.90
CA PRO A 347 -7.46 23.32 -3.67
C PRO A 347 -7.14 21.85 -3.89
N THR A 348 -7.76 21.16 -4.86
CA THR A 348 -7.42 19.77 -5.25
C THR A 348 -6.01 19.71 -5.83
N LYS A 349 -5.70 20.59 -6.78
CA LYS A 349 -4.33 20.68 -7.34
C LYS A 349 -3.28 20.92 -6.26
N THR A 350 -3.57 21.84 -5.34
CA THR A 350 -2.68 22.13 -4.21
C THR A 350 -2.49 20.92 -3.31
N MET A 351 -3.55 20.17 -3.03
CA MET A 351 -3.50 18.98 -2.19
C MET A 351 -2.59 17.92 -2.81
N PHE A 352 -2.83 17.54 -4.06
CA PHE A 352 -2.04 16.49 -4.71
C PHE A 352 -0.59 16.92 -4.98
N THR A 353 -0.35 18.18 -5.35
CA THR A 353 1.02 18.72 -5.44
C THR A 353 1.76 18.57 -4.10
N ARG A 354 1.13 18.92 -2.99
CA ARG A 354 1.70 18.77 -1.64
C ARG A 354 1.84 17.31 -1.22
N CYS A 355 0.95 16.45 -1.69
CA CYS A 355 1.03 15.01 -1.44
C CYS A 355 2.33 14.43 -2.00
N PHE A 356 2.65 14.69 -3.27
CA PHE A 356 3.95 14.30 -3.86
C PHE A 356 5.13 14.84 -3.07
N GLN A 357 5.09 16.14 -2.76
CA GLN A 357 6.16 16.80 -2.00
C GLN A 357 6.33 16.17 -0.60
N TYR A 358 5.23 15.83 0.06
CA TYR A 358 5.24 15.20 1.39
C TYR A 358 5.93 13.83 1.35
N TRP A 359 5.50 12.94 0.47
CA TRP A 359 6.08 11.60 0.38
C TRP A 359 7.56 11.62 0.00
N LEU A 360 7.97 12.51 -0.90
CA LEU A 360 9.38 12.69 -1.26
C LEU A 360 10.22 13.27 -0.09
N ASN A 361 9.69 14.24 0.64
CA ASN A 361 10.44 14.89 1.71
C ASN A 361 10.43 14.09 3.01
N GLU A 362 9.28 13.56 3.41
CA GLU A 362 9.09 12.92 4.70
C GLU A 362 9.51 11.44 4.68
N TYR A 363 9.15 10.71 3.61
CA TYR A 363 9.44 9.28 3.50
C TYR A 363 10.62 8.95 2.58
N LYS A 364 11.18 9.93 1.87
CA LYS A 364 12.29 9.70 0.95
C LYS A 364 11.99 8.64 -0.12
N VAL A 365 10.74 8.51 -0.54
CA VAL A 365 10.38 7.62 -1.66
C VAL A 365 11.07 8.09 -2.94
N ASP A 366 11.29 7.18 -3.87
CA ASP A 366 12.02 7.45 -5.11
C ASP A 366 11.13 7.82 -6.29
N GLY A 367 9.85 7.57 -6.14
CA GLY A 367 8.89 7.90 -7.18
C GLY A 367 7.49 7.40 -6.87
N PHE A 368 6.64 7.57 -7.87
CA PHE A 368 5.22 7.27 -7.80
C PHE A 368 4.78 6.48 -9.02
N ARG A 369 3.84 5.56 -8.83
CA ARG A 369 2.97 5.07 -9.87
C ARG A 369 1.59 5.70 -9.68
N LEU A 370 0.98 6.24 -10.71
CA LEU A 370 -0.39 6.76 -10.63
C LEU A 370 -1.37 5.81 -11.28
N ASP A 371 -2.32 5.36 -10.45
CA ASP A 371 -3.45 4.55 -10.85
C ASP A 371 -4.38 5.32 -11.78
N LEU A 372 -4.83 4.66 -12.85
CA LEU A 372 -5.85 5.17 -13.79
C LEU A 372 -5.62 6.63 -14.20
N SER A 373 -4.38 7.00 -14.53
CA SER A 373 -3.97 8.38 -14.79
C SER A 373 -4.59 8.99 -16.06
N HIS A 374 -5.19 8.17 -16.92
CA HIS A 374 -5.91 8.58 -18.12
C HIS A 374 -7.42 8.78 -17.88
N GLY A 375 -7.80 9.13 -16.70
CA GLY A 375 -9.18 9.39 -16.27
C GLY A 375 -9.25 10.45 -15.19
N LEU A 376 -8.18 11.21 -14.98
CA LEU A 376 -8.15 12.29 -13.98
C LEU A 376 -9.11 13.42 -14.32
N CYS A 377 -9.28 13.72 -15.60
CA CYS A 377 -10.00 14.89 -16.10
C CYS A 377 -10.94 14.54 -17.27
N GLY A 378 -11.46 15.59 -17.89
CA GLY A 378 -12.46 15.52 -18.93
C GLY A 378 -12.01 15.05 -20.27
N THR A 379 -10.79 15.23 -20.61
CA THR A 379 -10.22 14.90 -21.91
C THR A 379 -8.79 14.46 -21.74
N THR A 380 -8.28 13.75 -22.74
CA THR A 380 -6.86 13.35 -22.79
C THR A 380 -5.91 14.56 -22.70
N ASP A 381 -6.26 15.70 -23.32
CA ASP A 381 -5.41 16.89 -23.29
C ASP A 381 -5.38 17.49 -21.87
N ASP A 382 -6.51 17.51 -21.15
CA ASP A 382 -6.60 17.97 -19.77
C ASP A 382 -5.83 17.02 -18.82
N ASP A 383 -5.93 15.69 -19.01
CA ASP A 383 -5.15 14.71 -18.27
C ASP A 383 -3.64 14.97 -18.43
N VAL A 384 -3.19 15.16 -19.67
CA VAL A 384 -1.78 15.44 -19.96
C VAL A 384 -1.32 16.74 -19.30
N GLU A 385 -2.12 17.81 -19.38
CA GLU A 385 -1.78 19.10 -18.78
C GLU A 385 -1.63 18.97 -17.24
N HIS A 386 -2.59 18.34 -16.57
CA HIS A 386 -2.56 18.18 -15.13
C HIS A 386 -1.43 17.26 -14.67
N LEU A 387 -1.16 16.17 -15.37
CA LEU A 387 -0.06 15.27 -15.06
C LEU A 387 1.30 15.97 -15.22
N GLN A 388 1.48 16.80 -16.26
CA GLN A 388 2.69 17.60 -16.43
C GLN A 388 2.83 18.66 -15.33
N GLU A 389 1.72 19.31 -14.92
CA GLU A 389 1.70 20.26 -13.80
C GLU A 389 2.10 19.58 -12.48
N TYR A 390 1.53 18.42 -12.17
CA TYR A 390 1.88 17.64 -10.98
C TYR A 390 3.33 17.15 -11.00
N TYR A 391 3.79 16.67 -12.15
CA TYR A 391 5.18 16.24 -12.28
C TYR A 391 6.16 17.39 -12.05
N ALA A 392 5.93 18.54 -12.67
CA ALA A 392 6.79 19.70 -12.52
C ALA A 392 6.78 20.30 -11.10
N ASN A 393 5.57 20.51 -10.53
CA ASN A 393 5.39 21.24 -9.28
C ASN A 393 5.42 20.35 -8.04
N GLY A 394 4.98 19.09 -8.17
CA GLY A 394 4.92 18.12 -7.07
C GLY A 394 6.20 17.29 -6.97
N VAL A 395 6.67 16.76 -8.08
CA VAL A 395 7.77 15.78 -8.12
C VAL A 395 9.11 16.48 -8.39
N GLN A 396 9.30 17.08 -9.57
CA GLN A 396 10.58 17.65 -9.98
C GLN A 396 11.02 18.84 -9.14
N ALA A 397 10.07 19.58 -8.56
CA ALA A 397 10.37 20.68 -7.66
C ALA A 397 11.09 20.24 -6.37
N VAL A 398 10.93 18.98 -5.97
CA VAL A 398 11.62 18.37 -4.82
C VAL A 398 12.82 17.57 -5.28
N SER A 399 12.65 16.71 -6.28
CA SER A 399 13.70 15.82 -6.79
C SER A 399 13.55 15.64 -8.30
N SER A 400 14.50 16.18 -9.05
CA SER A 400 14.44 16.21 -10.52
C SER A 400 14.63 14.86 -11.18
N ASP A 401 15.09 13.85 -10.44
CA ASP A 401 15.35 12.48 -10.87
C ASP A 401 14.39 11.46 -10.25
N ALA A 402 13.37 11.91 -9.50
CA ALA A 402 12.34 11.04 -8.97
C ALA A 402 11.43 10.51 -10.09
N TYR A 403 11.05 9.26 -9.95
CA TYR A 403 10.22 8.58 -10.95
C TYR A 403 8.77 9.01 -10.88
N MET A 404 8.13 9.05 -12.06
CA MET A 404 6.68 9.13 -12.19
C MET A 404 6.24 8.13 -13.25
N ILE A 405 5.57 7.07 -12.84
CA ILE A 405 5.04 6.01 -13.67
C ILE A 405 3.53 6.20 -13.76
N LEU A 406 2.98 6.05 -14.93
CA LEU A 406 1.58 6.34 -15.20
C LEU A 406 0.89 5.10 -15.78
N GLU A 407 -0.21 4.71 -15.17
CA GLU A 407 -1.15 3.83 -15.83
C GLU A 407 -1.97 4.65 -16.84
N HIS A 408 -1.40 4.84 -18.04
CA HIS A 408 -1.93 5.74 -19.06
C HIS A 408 -1.97 5.06 -20.44
N TRP A 409 -3.15 4.71 -20.87
CA TRP A 409 -3.38 3.83 -22.05
C TRP A 409 -3.76 4.55 -23.33
N ASP A 410 -3.85 5.87 -23.35
CA ASP A 410 -4.34 6.60 -24.52
C ASP A 410 -3.26 7.39 -25.28
N SER A 411 -3.68 8.21 -26.23
CA SER A 411 -2.79 8.94 -27.14
C SER A 411 -1.87 9.96 -26.44
N GLY A 412 -2.16 10.33 -25.21
CA GLY A 412 -1.35 11.26 -24.40
C GLY A 412 -0.03 10.66 -23.91
N ALA A 413 0.08 9.33 -23.83
CA ALA A 413 1.22 8.62 -23.28
C ALA A 413 2.57 9.08 -23.86
N SER A 414 2.68 9.25 -25.19
CA SER A 414 3.92 9.71 -25.82
C SER A 414 4.33 11.14 -25.42
N THR A 415 3.36 12.02 -25.15
CA THR A 415 3.63 13.39 -24.69
C THR A 415 4.14 13.38 -23.25
N LEU A 416 3.56 12.52 -22.41
CA LEU A 416 3.98 12.35 -21.01
C LEU A 416 5.38 11.74 -20.89
N VAL A 417 5.67 10.72 -21.71
CA VAL A 417 7.01 10.13 -21.79
C VAL A 417 8.05 11.15 -22.28
N ASN A 418 7.74 11.96 -23.30
CA ASN A 418 8.62 13.05 -23.76
C ASN A 418 8.85 14.14 -22.69
N ALA A 419 7.94 14.28 -21.73
CA ALA A 419 8.11 15.17 -20.59
C ALA A 419 8.97 14.57 -19.47
N GLY A 420 9.40 13.30 -19.59
CA GLY A 420 10.32 12.64 -18.67
C GLY A 420 9.66 11.58 -17.77
N MET A 421 8.35 11.42 -17.82
CA MET A 421 7.61 10.38 -17.10
C MET A 421 7.77 9.01 -17.78
N MET A 422 7.27 7.97 -17.15
CA MET A 422 7.16 6.62 -17.71
C MET A 422 5.67 6.25 -17.79
N CYS A 423 5.31 5.42 -18.76
CA CYS A 423 3.96 4.86 -18.86
C CYS A 423 4.02 3.34 -18.83
N TRP A 424 2.97 2.70 -18.32
CA TRP A 424 2.81 1.26 -18.40
C TRP A 424 2.64 0.81 -19.86
N GLU A 425 3.24 -0.32 -20.20
CA GLU A 425 3.04 -1.07 -21.44
C GLU A 425 2.61 -2.49 -21.08
N ASN A 426 1.31 -2.76 -21.14
CA ASN A 426 0.79 -4.09 -20.82
C ASN A 426 1.25 -5.13 -21.84
N THR A 427 2.14 -5.99 -21.44
CA THR A 427 2.68 -7.11 -22.23
C THR A 427 2.35 -8.47 -21.63
N SER A 428 1.53 -8.51 -20.57
CA SER A 428 1.20 -9.71 -19.78
C SER A 428 0.67 -10.86 -20.66
N GLU A 429 -0.23 -10.58 -21.61
CA GLU A 429 -0.80 -11.61 -22.50
C GLU A 429 0.31 -12.36 -23.27
N ALA A 430 1.32 -11.63 -23.76
CA ALA A 430 2.42 -12.24 -24.50
C ALA A 430 3.28 -13.15 -23.62
N TYR A 431 3.53 -12.76 -22.37
CA TYR A 431 4.26 -13.59 -21.41
C TYR A 431 3.44 -14.78 -20.92
N GLN A 432 2.14 -14.62 -20.75
CA GLN A 432 1.23 -15.72 -20.42
C GLN A 432 1.23 -16.79 -21.52
N GLU A 433 1.17 -16.38 -22.79
CA GLU A 433 1.21 -17.32 -23.91
C GLU A 433 2.56 -18.02 -24.04
N THR A 434 3.67 -17.28 -23.90
CA THR A 434 4.99 -17.88 -23.93
C THR A 434 5.21 -18.84 -22.76
N ALA A 435 4.65 -18.56 -21.58
CA ALA A 435 4.66 -19.50 -20.43
C ALA A 435 3.92 -20.80 -20.77
N MET A 436 2.78 -20.71 -21.47
CA MET A 436 2.01 -21.87 -21.94
C MET A 436 2.69 -22.67 -23.07
N GLY A 437 3.79 -22.16 -23.64
CA GLY A 437 4.45 -22.77 -24.81
C GLY A 437 3.77 -22.44 -26.13
N TRP A 438 2.88 -21.46 -26.14
CA TRP A 438 2.15 -20.97 -27.30
C TRP A 438 2.97 -19.86 -27.94
N TYR A 439 3.79 -20.22 -28.90
CA TYR A 439 4.69 -19.32 -29.61
C TYR A 439 4.23 -19.05 -31.06
N ASP A 440 3.27 -19.78 -31.54
CA ASP A 440 2.66 -19.70 -32.86
C ASP A 440 1.17 -19.34 -32.74
N ASP A 441 0.54 -19.02 -33.86
CA ASP A 441 -0.86 -18.57 -33.91
C ASP A 441 -1.85 -19.68 -33.50
N LYS A 442 -1.85 -20.00 -32.22
CA LYS A 442 -2.90 -20.81 -31.61
C LYS A 442 -4.07 -19.89 -31.23
N SER A 443 -5.11 -19.87 -32.04
CA SER A 443 -6.34 -19.09 -31.79
C SER A 443 -6.15 -17.55 -31.71
N GLY A 444 -5.30 -16.98 -32.55
CA GLY A 444 -5.00 -15.56 -32.52
C GLY A 444 -3.96 -15.15 -31.47
N SER A 445 -3.02 -16.06 -31.22
CA SER A 445 -1.91 -15.91 -30.28
C SER A 445 -1.26 -14.52 -30.35
N LYS A 446 -1.00 -13.97 -29.22
CA LYS A 446 -0.33 -12.68 -29.06
C LYS A 446 1.01 -12.81 -28.33
N SER A 447 1.77 -13.84 -28.68
CA SER A 447 3.05 -14.13 -28.03
C SER A 447 4.20 -13.17 -28.43
N ASP A 448 3.92 -12.06 -29.10
CA ASP A 448 4.91 -11.07 -29.53
C ASP A 448 5.46 -10.27 -28.36
N LEU A 449 6.74 -10.48 -28.03
CA LEU A 449 7.45 -9.79 -26.97
C LEU A 449 8.11 -8.48 -27.42
N SER A 450 7.98 -8.07 -28.67
CA SER A 450 8.66 -6.87 -29.18
C SER A 450 8.19 -5.58 -28.54
N ARG A 451 6.94 -5.54 -28.03
CA ARG A 451 6.39 -4.41 -27.30
C ARG A 451 7.08 -4.17 -25.94
N ALA A 452 7.64 -5.23 -25.34
CA ALA A 452 8.36 -5.12 -24.06
C ALA A 452 9.77 -4.50 -24.20
N ASN A 453 10.24 -4.25 -25.44
CA ASN A 453 11.56 -3.69 -25.72
C ASN A 453 11.44 -2.20 -26.05
N LYS A 454 11.18 -1.35 -25.07
CA LYS A 454 10.82 0.05 -25.29
C LYS A 454 11.28 0.97 -24.15
N ASP A 455 12.05 2.00 -24.50
CA ASP A 455 12.47 3.05 -23.54
C ASP A 455 11.26 3.76 -22.91
N ASP A 456 11.40 4.08 -21.63
CA ASP A 456 10.46 4.89 -20.87
C ASP A 456 9.02 4.29 -20.74
N TYR A 457 8.87 3.01 -21.12
CA TYR A 457 7.63 2.28 -20.88
C TYR A 457 7.90 1.07 -19.97
N VAL A 458 7.19 1.04 -18.85
CA VAL A 458 7.26 -0.08 -17.90
C VAL A 458 6.51 -1.25 -18.48
N SER A 459 7.24 -2.23 -19.02
CA SER A 459 6.66 -3.46 -19.54
C SER A 459 6.62 -4.53 -18.47
N TYR A 460 5.59 -5.36 -18.45
CA TYR A 460 5.46 -6.37 -17.41
C TYR A 460 4.88 -7.70 -17.91
N CYS A 461 5.32 -8.79 -17.25
CA CYS A 461 4.75 -10.12 -17.50
C CYS A 461 3.47 -10.38 -16.69
N GLU A 462 3.36 -9.74 -15.54
CA GLU A 462 2.23 -9.78 -14.61
C GLU A 462 2.20 -8.47 -13.82
N SER A 463 1.01 -7.96 -13.53
CA SER A 463 0.75 -6.96 -12.50
C SER A 463 -0.32 -7.49 -11.53
N HIS A 464 -0.73 -6.67 -10.57
CA HIS A 464 -1.86 -7.01 -9.70
C HIS A 464 -3.19 -7.19 -10.47
N ASP A 465 -3.33 -6.64 -11.68
CA ASP A 465 -4.57 -6.65 -12.48
C ASP A 465 -4.72 -7.88 -13.38
N GLU A 466 -3.63 -8.50 -13.84
CA GLU A 466 -3.69 -9.63 -14.76
C GLU A 466 -3.55 -10.97 -14.05
N GLU A 467 -4.05 -12.01 -14.71
CA GLU A 467 -3.90 -13.39 -14.24
C GLU A 467 -2.45 -13.86 -14.33
N ARG A 468 -2.04 -14.71 -13.40
CA ARG A 468 -0.71 -15.30 -13.32
C ARG A 468 -0.35 -16.09 -14.59
N SER A 469 0.84 -15.85 -15.14
CA SER A 469 1.35 -16.54 -16.33
C SER A 469 1.44 -18.06 -16.09
N PHE A 470 1.90 -18.46 -14.91
CA PHE A 470 2.09 -19.87 -14.60
C PHE A 470 0.80 -20.57 -14.12
N PHE A 471 -0.19 -19.85 -13.64
CA PHE A 471 -1.55 -20.38 -13.51
C PHE A 471 -2.13 -20.74 -14.90
N LYS A 472 -2.01 -19.84 -15.87
CA LYS A 472 -2.45 -20.14 -17.25
C LYS A 472 -1.68 -21.32 -17.84
N ALA A 473 -0.37 -21.42 -17.59
CA ALA A 473 0.42 -22.58 -18.02
C ALA A 473 -0.04 -23.89 -17.37
N LYS A 474 -0.46 -23.84 -16.10
CA LYS A 474 -1.03 -24.98 -15.40
C LYS A 474 -2.39 -25.41 -15.97
N GLN A 475 -3.22 -24.46 -16.38
CA GLN A 475 -4.57 -24.74 -16.88
C GLN A 475 -4.58 -25.13 -18.36
N TRP A 476 -3.78 -24.45 -19.20
CA TRP A 476 -3.89 -24.55 -20.65
C TRP A 476 -2.55 -24.78 -21.38
N GLY A 477 -1.47 -24.91 -20.64
CA GLY A 477 -0.13 -25.09 -21.22
C GLY A 477 0.01 -26.35 -22.05
N ASP A 478 0.90 -26.30 -23.04
CA ASP A 478 1.19 -27.45 -23.91
C ASP A 478 2.04 -28.54 -23.21
N GLY A 479 1.82 -29.76 -23.60
CA GLY A 479 2.62 -30.89 -23.13
C GLY A 479 2.47 -31.18 -21.64
N ALA A 480 3.58 -31.39 -20.95
CA ALA A 480 3.59 -31.74 -19.54
C ALA A 480 3.35 -30.55 -18.58
N MET A 481 3.24 -29.31 -19.08
CA MET A 481 3.10 -28.12 -18.23
C MET A 481 1.84 -28.13 -17.35
N THR A 482 0.76 -28.74 -17.82
CA THR A 482 -0.48 -28.88 -17.06
C THR A 482 -0.41 -29.90 -15.93
N THR A 483 0.52 -30.85 -15.98
CA THR A 483 0.58 -32.00 -15.07
C THR A 483 1.89 -32.12 -14.31
N ASP A 484 2.95 -31.45 -14.75
CA ASP A 484 4.29 -31.53 -14.15
C ASP A 484 4.76 -30.15 -13.71
N GLU A 485 4.83 -29.92 -12.42
CA GLU A 485 5.25 -28.67 -11.81
C GLU A 485 6.72 -28.35 -12.17
N ALA A 486 7.61 -29.35 -12.19
CA ALA A 486 9.01 -29.11 -12.50
C ALA A 486 9.23 -28.65 -13.95
N VAL A 487 8.42 -29.17 -14.89
CA VAL A 487 8.44 -28.72 -16.28
C VAL A 487 7.91 -27.30 -16.37
N ARG A 488 6.83 -26.98 -15.66
CA ARG A 488 6.19 -25.67 -15.66
C ARG A 488 7.12 -24.62 -15.03
N VAL A 489 7.58 -24.83 -13.80
CA VAL A 489 8.48 -23.91 -13.08
C VAL A 489 9.84 -23.80 -13.75
N GLY A 490 10.32 -24.86 -14.39
CA GLY A 490 11.56 -24.84 -15.17
C GLY A 490 11.59 -23.81 -16.31
N ARG A 491 10.43 -23.27 -16.73
CA ARG A 491 10.31 -22.21 -17.75
C ARG A 491 10.38 -20.80 -17.20
N VAL A 492 10.29 -20.61 -15.88
CA VAL A 492 10.34 -19.29 -15.23
C VAL A 492 11.60 -18.52 -15.64
N PRO A 493 12.81 -19.09 -15.58
CA PRO A 493 14.02 -18.38 -16.00
C PRO A 493 14.00 -17.94 -17.47
N LEU A 494 13.32 -18.69 -18.36
CA LEU A 494 13.16 -18.31 -19.75
C LEU A 494 12.30 -17.03 -19.90
N ASN A 495 11.11 -17.02 -19.29
CA ASN A 495 10.22 -15.86 -19.34
C ASN A 495 10.89 -14.64 -18.70
N MET A 496 11.51 -14.80 -17.53
CA MET A 496 12.18 -13.71 -16.81
C MET A 496 13.40 -13.17 -17.55
N ALA A 497 14.17 -14.01 -18.24
CA ALA A 497 15.29 -13.53 -19.07
C ALA A 497 14.79 -12.66 -20.24
N PHE A 498 13.70 -13.06 -20.88
CA PHE A 498 13.11 -12.31 -21.99
C PHE A 498 12.22 -11.15 -21.53
N LEU A 499 12.00 -10.96 -20.24
CA LEU A 499 11.50 -9.74 -19.65
C LEU A 499 12.68 -8.84 -19.26
N THR A 500 13.51 -9.31 -18.35
CA THR A 500 14.47 -8.47 -17.65
C THR A 500 15.75 -8.13 -18.42
N LEU A 501 16.05 -8.80 -19.54
CA LEU A 501 17.20 -8.49 -20.40
C LEU A 501 16.81 -7.74 -21.69
N LEU A 502 15.58 -7.22 -21.78
CA LEU A 502 15.13 -6.27 -22.80
C LEU A 502 15.46 -4.84 -22.41
N ASN A 503 15.31 -3.91 -23.34
CA ASN A 503 15.46 -2.48 -23.10
C ASN A 503 14.26 -1.89 -22.35
N GLY A 504 14.48 -0.80 -21.65
CA GLY A 504 13.46 -0.08 -20.89
C GLY A 504 13.19 -0.66 -19.50
N PRO A 505 12.41 0.02 -18.68
CA PRO A 505 12.02 -0.46 -17.35
C PRO A 505 11.11 -1.69 -17.46
N GLN A 506 11.36 -2.68 -16.61
CA GLN A 506 10.64 -3.95 -16.60
C GLN A 506 10.04 -4.18 -15.22
N MET A 507 8.84 -4.73 -15.16
CA MET A 507 8.14 -5.00 -13.90
C MET A 507 7.57 -6.42 -13.87
N PHE A 508 7.46 -6.98 -12.68
CA PHE A 508 6.70 -8.21 -12.43
C PHE A 508 6.10 -8.20 -11.02
N TYR A 509 4.94 -8.81 -10.92
CA TYR A 509 4.21 -8.93 -9.66
C TYR A 509 4.85 -10.00 -8.77
N HIS A 510 4.79 -9.81 -7.47
CA HIS A 510 5.44 -10.67 -6.48
C HIS A 510 5.13 -12.16 -6.71
N PHE A 511 6.15 -13.00 -6.55
CA PHE A 511 6.15 -14.45 -6.74
C PHE A 511 6.05 -14.93 -8.20
N ALA A 512 6.04 -14.05 -9.21
CA ALA A 512 6.17 -14.47 -10.61
C ALA A 512 7.51 -15.18 -10.84
N GLU A 513 8.57 -14.79 -10.13
CA GLU A 513 9.90 -15.38 -10.13
C GLU A 513 9.96 -16.81 -9.59
N LEU A 514 8.93 -17.23 -8.86
CA LEU A 514 8.76 -18.59 -8.35
C LEU A 514 7.84 -19.43 -9.25
N GLY A 515 7.21 -18.82 -10.25
CA GLY A 515 6.22 -19.47 -11.08
C GLY A 515 4.91 -19.73 -10.33
N PHE A 516 4.43 -18.73 -9.59
CA PHE A 516 3.17 -18.81 -8.83
C PHE A 516 2.03 -19.24 -9.74
N ASP A 517 1.32 -20.33 -9.39
CA ASP A 517 0.42 -21.05 -10.28
C ASP A 517 -1.02 -21.23 -9.77
N ASP A 518 -1.43 -20.41 -8.80
CA ASP A 518 -2.84 -20.28 -8.42
C ASP A 518 -3.42 -18.97 -8.98
N SER A 519 -4.73 -18.98 -9.24
CA SER A 519 -5.44 -17.83 -9.78
C SER A 519 -5.62 -16.75 -8.73
N LYS A 520 -5.37 -15.50 -9.12
CA LYS A 520 -5.76 -14.32 -8.34
C LYS A 520 -7.28 -14.09 -8.30
N PHE A 521 -7.99 -14.61 -9.30
CA PHE A 521 -9.39 -14.34 -9.55
C PHE A 521 -10.33 -15.49 -9.22
N GLN A 522 -9.81 -16.60 -8.69
CA GLN A 522 -10.61 -17.74 -8.31
C GLN A 522 -11.23 -17.51 -6.93
N ASN A 523 -12.56 -17.46 -6.85
CA ASN A 523 -13.29 -17.45 -5.59
C ASN A 523 -13.57 -18.89 -5.12
N GLU A 524 -14.04 -19.06 -3.87
CA GLU A 524 -14.36 -20.34 -3.25
C GLU A 524 -15.35 -21.20 -4.06
N ASP A 525 -16.18 -20.60 -4.90
CA ASP A 525 -17.17 -21.25 -5.77
C ASP A 525 -16.59 -21.69 -7.11
N SER A 526 -15.28 -21.61 -7.34
CA SER A 526 -14.61 -21.89 -8.63
C SER A 526 -15.17 -21.07 -9.79
N LYS A 527 -15.78 -19.93 -9.51
CA LYS A 527 -16.30 -19.00 -10.51
C LYS A 527 -15.30 -17.92 -10.80
N TRP A 528 -14.99 -17.72 -12.06
CA TRP A 528 -14.20 -16.62 -12.56
C TRP A 528 -14.96 -15.32 -12.37
N GLY A 529 -14.43 -14.39 -11.59
CA GLY A 529 -15.04 -13.08 -11.40
C GLY A 529 -14.19 -12.18 -10.52
N LYS A 530 -13.93 -10.99 -11.03
CA LYS A 530 -13.50 -9.87 -10.19
C LYS A 530 -14.66 -9.55 -9.24
N ASN A 531 -14.39 -9.38 -7.95
CA ASN A 531 -15.25 -8.52 -7.19
C ASN A 531 -14.85 -7.07 -7.49
N ASP A 532 -15.81 -6.16 -7.37
CA ASP A 532 -15.68 -4.77 -7.85
C ASP A 532 -14.57 -3.94 -7.18
N TYR A 533 -13.81 -4.50 -6.23
CA TYR A 533 -12.77 -3.81 -5.45
C TYR A 533 -11.45 -4.57 -5.38
N GLY A 534 -11.24 -5.55 -6.27
CA GLY A 534 -9.99 -6.28 -6.33
C GLY A 534 -9.67 -7.14 -5.10
N ILE A 535 -10.54 -7.24 -4.11
CA ILE A 535 -10.42 -8.23 -3.03
C ILE A 535 -10.74 -9.58 -3.63
N THR A 536 -9.89 -9.99 -4.51
CA THR A 536 -9.97 -11.30 -5.06
C THR A 536 -9.08 -12.19 -4.26
N SER A 537 -9.53 -13.29 -4.19
CA SER A 537 -9.03 -14.40 -3.48
C SER A 537 -7.81 -15.03 -4.13
N GLU A 538 -6.70 -14.33 -4.32
CA GLU A 538 -5.48 -15.13 -4.26
C GLU A 538 -5.54 -16.02 -3.04
N LEU A 539 -6.45 -15.66 -2.12
CA LEU A 539 -6.50 -16.23 -0.79
C LEU A 539 -7.92 -16.48 -0.25
N GLY A 540 -9.00 -16.26 -1.06
CA GLY A 540 -10.38 -16.40 -0.58
C GLY A 540 -10.73 -15.47 0.59
N ALA A 541 -12.00 -15.41 0.96
CA ALA A 541 -12.46 -14.80 2.20
C ALA A 541 -12.00 -15.57 3.44
N ASP A 542 -11.43 -16.78 3.25
CA ASP A 542 -11.02 -17.67 4.32
C ASP A 542 -9.58 -17.39 4.75
N TYR A 543 -9.43 -16.91 5.98
CA TYR A 543 -8.12 -16.67 6.63
C TYR A 543 -7.22 -17.91 6.63
N ASP A 544 -7.78 -19.10 6.72
CA ASP A 544 -7.03 -20.37 6.73
C ASP A 544 -6.44 -20.69 5.35
N ALA A 545 -7.18 -20.42 4.27
CA ALA A 545 -6.67 -20.58 2.90
C ALA A 545 -5.50 -19.60 2.63
N LYS A 546 -5.62 -18.35 3.08
CA LYS A 546 -4.57 -17.33 3.01
C LYS A 546 -3.28 -17.77 3.70
N THR A 547 -3.39 -18.33 4.89
CA THR A 547 -2.25 -18.86 5.65
C THR A 547 -1.62 -20.05 4.94
N GLN A 548 -2.38 -20.88 4.27
CA GLN A 548 -1.90 -22.05 3.53
C GLN A 548 -1.05 -21.67 2.31
N VAL A 549 -1.47 -20.67 1.55
CA VAL A 549 -0.70 -20.15 0.39
C VAL A 549 0.63 -19.59 0.84
N LYS A 550 0.66 -18.77 1.89
CA LYS A 550 1.89 -18.19 2.44
C LYS A 550 2.86 -19.27 2.94
N LYS A 551 2.37 -20.29 3.61
CA LYS A 551 3.17 -21.47 4.00
C LYS A 551 3.70 -22.23 2.80
N ARG A 552 2.96 -22.30 1.69
CA ARG A 552 3.41 -22.92 0.46
C ARG A 552 4.57 -22.13 -0.16
N ILE A 553 4.49 -20.80 -0.20
CA ILE A 553 5.59 -19.94 -0.69
C ILE A 553 6.84 -20.13 0.17
N GLU A 554 6.71 -20.15 1.48
CA GLU A 554 7.84 -20.44 2.37
C GLU A 554 8.44 -21.82 2.12
N HIS A 555 7.61 -22.81 1.85
CA HIS A 555 8.07 -24.15 1.46
C HIS A 555 8.81 -24.14 0.11
N TRP A 556 8.35 -23.37 -0.87
CA TRP A 556 9.00 -23.24 -2.18
C TRP A 556 10.39 -22.63 -2.09
N LEU A 557 10.63 -21.82 -1.08
CA LEU A 557 11.92 -21.16 -0.84
C LEU A 557 12.90 -22.02 -0.03
N LEU A 558 12.54 -23.25 0.31
CA LEU A 558 13.47 -24.20 0.96
C LEU A 558 14.47 -24.77 -0.04
N GLU A 559 15.62 -25.19 0.49
CA GLU A 559 16.67 -25.86 -0.29
C GLU A 559 16.14 -27.10 -1.04
N GLY A 560 16.46 -27.20 -2.32
CA GLY A 560 16.17 -28.35 -3.16
C GLY A 560 14.80 -28.35 -3.84
N THR A 561 13.98 -27.33 -3.65
CA THR A 561 12.72 -27.16 -4.39
C THR A 561 12.96 -26.69 -5.82
N VAL A 562 12.02 -26.98 -6.72
CA VAL A 562 12.12 -26.51 -8.12
C VAL A 562 11.94 -25.00 -8.21
N GLN A 563 11.16 -24.41 -7.32
CA GLN A 563 10.94 -22.97 -7.22
C GLN A 563 12.22 -22.25 -6.76
N MET A 564 12.91 -22.79 -5.74
CA MET A 564 14.18 -22.23 -5.29
C MET A 564 15.26 -22.31 -6.39
N ALA A 565 15.28 -23.40 -7.16
CA ALA A 565 16.19 -23.54 -8.30
C ALA A 565 15.87 -22.53 -9.43
N ALA A 566 14.58 -22.21 -9.63
CA ALA A 566 14.16 -21.16 -10.56
C ALA A 566 14.55 -19.78 -10.04
N PHE A 567 14.27 -19.47 -8.77
CA PHE A 567 14.64 -18.22 -8.10
C PHE A 567 16.13 -17.92 -8.23
N GLN A 568 16.99 -18.91 -7.95
CA GLN A 568 18.44 -18.74 -8.06
C GLN A 568 18.86 -18.31 -9.47
N LYS A 569 18.33 -18.94 -10.53
CA LYS A 569 18.62 -18.56 -11.91
C LYS A 569 18.05 -17.19 -12.27
N VAL A 570 16.84 -16.88 -11.83
CA VAL A 570 16.20 -15.59 -12.06
C VAL A 570 17.00 -14.48 -11.39
N GLY A 571 17.39 -14.65 -10.13
CA GLY A 571 18.20 -13.67 -9.40
C GLY A 571 19.56 -13.46 -10.09
N GLN A 572 20.22 -14.52 -10.55
CA GLN A 572 21.47 -14.39 -11.33
C GLN A 572 21.26 -13.60 -12.63
N ILE A 573 20.16 -13.84 -13.34
CA ILE A 573 19.82 -13.12 -14.58
C ILE A 573 19.53 -11.64 -14.31
N ILE A 574 18.75 -11.34 -13.30
CA ILE A 574 18.41 -9.96 -12.94
C ILE A 574 19.67 -9.21 -12.48
N GLN A 575 20.50 -9.82 -11.63
CA GLN A 575 21.74 -9.20 -11.15
C GLN A 575 22.76 -8.98 -12.29
N LEU A 576 22.73 -9.75 -13.37
CA LEU A 576 23.55 -9.46 -14.56
C LEU A 576 23.23 -8.06 -15.10
N ARG A 577 21.95 -7.72 -15.19
CA ARG A 577 21.49 -6.40 -15.65
C ARG A 577 21.70 -5.30 -14.61
N THR A 578 21.28 -5.53 -13.38
CA THR A 578 21.16 -4.44 -12.39
C THR A 578 22.46 -4.12 -11.68
N ARG A 579 23.41 -5.09 -11.60
CA ARG A 579 24.63 -4.97 -10.76
C ARG A 579 25.92 -5.29 -11.50
N ILE A 580 25.92 -6.28 -12.39
CA ILE A 580 27.18 -6.81 -12.95
C ILE A 580 27.57 -6.08 -14.23
N MET A 581 26.62 -5.83 -15.12
CA MET A 581 26.83 -5.19 -16.42
C MET A 581 25.74 -4.16 -16.73
N PRO A 582 25.35 -3.25 -15.79
CA PRO A 582 24.23 -2.35 -15.99
C PRO A 582 24.39 -1.46 -17.23
N GLU A 583 25.60 -1.07 -17.55
CA GLU A 583 25.93 -0.22 -18.70
C GLU A 583 25.62 -0.86 -20.06
N VAL A 584 25.53 -2.19 -20.12
CA VAL A 584 25.23 -2.91 -21.38
C VAL A 584 23.76 -2.75 -21.76
N PHE A 585 22.89 -2.63 -20.76
CA PHE A 585 21.43 -2.61 -20.96
C PHE A 585 20.85 -1.18 -21.07
N GLU A 586 21.73 -0.18 -21.19
CA GLU A 586 21.33 1.17 -21.52
C GLU A 586 21.16 1.33 -23.04
N GLY A 587 19.94 1.66 -23.48
CA GLY A 587 19.59 1.77 -24.89
C GLY A 587 19.02 0.48 -25.50
N ASN A 588 19.12 0.32 -26.82
CA ASN A 588 18.49 -0.80 -27.54
C ASN A 588 19.45 -1.95 -27.82
N PRO A 589 18.99 -3.22 -27.75
CA PRO A 589 19.78 -4.36 -28.24
C PRO A 589 20.11 -4.19 -29.73
N THR A 590 21.27 -4.66 -30.14
CA THR A 590 21.75 -4.56 -31.53
C THR A 590 20.95 -5.47 -32.47
N ALA A 591 20.39 -6.55 -31.93
CA ALA A 591 19.49 -7.44 -32.66
C ALA A 591 18.55 -8.17 -31.67
N ALA A 592 17.32 -8.36 -32.07
CA ALA A 592 16.36 -9.16 -31.31
C ALA A 592 15.38 -9.88 -32.28
N THR A 593 15.03 -11.11 -31.92
CA THR A 593 13.96 -11.89 -32.56
C THR A 593 12.92 -12.20 -31.50
N LEU A 594 11.83 -11.45 -31.48
CA LEU A 594 10.83 -11.44 -30.41
C LEU A 594 9.41 -11.73 -30.89
N THR A 595 9.21 -11.75 -32.21
CA THR A 595 7.89 -11.80 -32.86
C THR A 595 7.19 -13.16 -32.73
N ASP A 596 5.89 -13.16 -32.89
CA ASP A 596 5.06 -14.35 -33.01
C ASP A 596 5.57 -15.36 -34.06
N GLY A 597 5.17 -16.60 -33.92
CA GLY A 597 5.51 -17.69 -34.84
C GLY A 597 6.96 -18.19 -34.72
N LYS A 598 7.69 -17.76 -33.69
CA LYS A 598 9.09 -18.20 -33.45
C LYS A 598 9.23 -18.89 -32.11
N ALA A 599 9.48 -20.21 -32.17
CA ALA A 599 9.84 -20.98 -30.97
C ALA A 599 11.22 -20.57 -30.45
N LEU A 600 12.18 -20.35 -31.34
CA LEU A 600 13.51 -19.86 -31.00
C LEU A 600 13.49 -18.32 -31.02
N ARG A 601 13.82 -17.71 -29.87
CA ARG A 601 13.97 -16.25 -29.77
C ARG A 601 15.35 -15.89 -29.26
N THR A 602 15.83 -14.70 -29.65
CA THR A 602 17.16 -14.21 -29.28
C THR A 602 17.15 -12.72 -28.98
N ILE A 603 18.07 -12.29 -28.10
CA ILE A 603 18.40 -10.90 -27.84
C ILE A 603 19.91 -10.76 -27.90
N GLN A 604 20.42 -9.72 -28.55
CA GLN A 604 21.84 -9.46 -28.65
C GLN A 604 22.16 -8.01 -28.27
N TRP A 605 23.07 -7.85 -27.33
CA TRP A 605 23.64 -6.58 -26.90
C TRP A 605 25.09 -6.49 -27.36
N GLY A 606 25.29 -6.09 -28.60
CA GLY A 606 26.64 -5.99 -29.21
C GLY A 606 27.42 -7.27 -29.12
N SER A 607 28.65 -7.15 -28.61
CA SER A 607 29.54 -8.27 -28.27
C SER A 607 29.49 -8.63 -26.77
N ASP A 608 28.62 -8.02 -26.00
CA ASP A 608 28.64 -8.12 -24.54
C ASP A 608 27.71 -9.18 -23.99
N VAL A 609 26.44 -9.23 -24.49
CA VAL A 609 25.44 -10.22 -24.04
C VAL A 609 24.67 -10.79 -25.24
N PHE A 610 24.47 -12.11 -25.24
CA PHE A 610 23.61 -12.82 -26.18
C PHE A 610 22.71 -13.79 -25.41
N VAL A 611 21.40 -13.66 -25.61
CA VAL A 611 20.37 -14.50 -24.99
C VAL A 611 19.69 -15.32 -26.07
N ALA A 612 19.49 -16.60 -25.82
CA ALA A 612 18.69 -17.45 -26.69
C ALA A 612 17.75 -18.34 -25.86
N GLY A 613 16.50 -18.44 -26.31
CA GLY A 613 15.47 -19.19 -25.59
C GLY A 613 14.60 -20.02 -26.52
N ASN A 614 14.24 -21.23 -26.09
CA ASN A 614 13.30 -22.11 -26.77
C ASN A 614 11.92 -22.09 -26.11
N PHE A 615 11.00 -21.37 -26.69
CA PHE A 615 9.62 -21.21 -26.21
C PHE A 615 8.70 -22.38 -26.57
N ALA A 616 9.12 -23.34 -27.38
CA ALA A 616 8.32 -24.51 -27.68
C ALA A 616 8.09 -25.40 -26.44
N ALA A 617 6.96 -26.10 -26.41
CA ALA A 617 6.67 -27.12 -25.42
C ALA A 617 7.36 -28.48 -25.75
N SER A 618 7.78 -28.67 -26.99
CA SER A 618 8.45 -29.89 -27.46
C SER A 618 9.38 -29.58 -28.63
N GLY A 619 10.39 -30.42 -28.80
CA GLY A 619 11.40 -30.30 -29.87
C GLY A 619 12.51 -29.30 -29.54
N ASN A 620 13.75 -29.76 -29.79
CA ASN A 620 14.93 -28.94 -29.61
C ASN A 620 15.03 -27.86 -30.71
N GLN A 621 15.58 -26.71 -30.36
CA GLN A 621 15.89 -25.63 -31.30
C GLN A 621 17.41 -25.44 -31.38
N THR A 622 17.92 -25.17 -32.57
CA THR A 622 19.35 -24.86 -32.75
C THR A 622 19.53 -23.40 -33.14
N VAL A 623 20.38 -22.69 -32.43
CA VAL A 623 20.69 -21.28 -32.66
C VAL A 623 22.17 -21.12 -33.06
N ASN A 624 22.44 -20.24 -34.02
CA ASN A 624 23.81 -19.79 -34.33
C ASN A 624 24.23 -18.72 -33.30
N ILE A 625 25.41 -18.91 -32.74
CA ILE A 625 26.03 -17.95 -31.82
C ILE A 625 26.69 -16.86 -32.68
N PRO A 626 26.55 -15.56 -32.32
CA PRO A 626 27.27 -14.48 -32.97
C PRO A 626 28.81 -14.74 -32.93
N SER A 627 29.52 -14.25 -33.94
CA SER A 627 30.99 -14.38 -33.97
C SER A 627 31.63 -13.68 -32.77
N GLY A 628 32.63 -14.31 -32.17
CA GLY A 628 33.36 -13.80 -31.00
C GLY A 628 33.67 -14.88 -29.98
N THR A 629 34.22 -14.46 -28.85
CA THR A 629 34.43 -15.34 -27.69
C THR A 629 33.25 -15.14 -26.74
N TRP A 630 32.62 -16.24 -26.37
CA TRP A 630 31.44 -16.21 -25.49
C TRP A 630 31.65 -17.14 -24.31
N TYR A 631 31.01 -16.78 -23.19
CA TYR A 631 30.97 -17.56 -21.95
C TYR A 631 29.52 -17.82 -21.57
N ASN A 632 29.19 -19.07 -21.29
CA ASN A 632 27.86 -19.40 -20.73
C ASN A 632 27.82 -18.88 -19.31
N TYR A 633 27.03 -17.83 -19.11
CA TYR A 633 26.98 -17.12 -17.85
C TYR A 633 26.49 -18.02 -16.69
N LEU A 634 25.35 -18.72 -16.90
CA LEU A 634 24.77 -19.58 -15.88
C LEU A 634 25.56 -20.87 -15.57
N GLN A 635 26.57 -21.20 -16.40
CA GLN A 635 27.41 -22.39 -16.21
C GLN A 635 28.87 -22.03 -15.92
N GLU A 636 29.24 -20.75 -15.98
CA GLU A 636 30.59 -20.22 -15.81
C GLU A 636 31.63 -20.89 -16.72
N THR A 637 31.23 -21.34 -17.92
CA THR A 637 32.08 -22.06 -18.85
C THR A 637 32.26 -21.29 -20.15
N GLN A 638 33.47 -21.40 -20.75
CA GLN A 638 33.65 -20.85 -22.08
C GLN A 638 32.83 -21.66 -23.10
N GLN A 639 32.07 -20.95 -23.91
CA GLN A 639 31.25 -21.56 -24.95
C GLN A 639 32.12 -22.02 -26.10
N SER A 640 32.02 -23.30 -26.46
CA SER A 640 32.69 -23.90 -27.60
C SER A 640 31.73 -24.08 -28.78
N GLY A 641 32.24 -23.87 -30.01
CA GLY A 641 31.42 -24.01 -31.21
C GLY A 641 30.62 -22.76 -31.58
N SER A 642 30.03 -22.80 -32.77
CA SER A 642 29.25 -21.68 -33.35
C SER A 642 27.75 -21.88 -33.23
N THR A 643 27.30 -22.95 -32.62
CA THR A 643 25.88 -23.28 -32.45
C THR A 643 25.58 -23.81 -31.06
N LEU A 644 24.36 -23.59 -30.60
CA LEU A 644 23.77 -24.18 -29.39
C LEU A 644 22.48 -24.92 -29.75
N THR A 645 22.24 -26.02 -29.04
CA THR A 645 20.94 -26.72 -29.10
C THR A 645 20.24 -26.55 -27.78
N LEU A 646 19.03 -25.98 -27.79
CA LEU A 646 18.23 -25.67 -26.64
C LEU A 646 17.05 -26.65 -26.54
N ALA A 647 16.91 -27.28 -25.39
CA ALA A 647 15.72 -28.07 -25.04
C ALA A 647 14.47 -27.19 -24.92
N PRO A 648 13.25 -27.74 -24.97
CA PRO A 648 12.02 -27.01 -24.69
C PRO A 648 12.06 -26.31 -23.32
N GLY A 649 11.75 -25.01 -23.30
CA GLY A 649 11.74 -24.20 -22.08
C GLY A 649 13.14 -23.75 -21.62
N GLU A 650 14.20 -24.10 -22.32
CA GLU A 650 15.57 -23.72 -21.96
C GLU A 650 15.91 -22.31 -22.42
N VAL A 651 16.64 -21.59 -21.55
CA VAL A 651 17.30 -20.31 -21.85
C VAL A 651 18.79 -20.42 -21.63
N VAL A 652 19.56 -19.79 -22.50
CA VAL A 652 21.01 -19.62 -22.39
C VAL A 652 21.31 -18.13 -22.44
N VAL A 653 22.15 -17.69 -21.51
CA VAL A 653 22.70 -16.34 -21.46
C VAL A 653 24.21 -16.44 -21.65
N LEU A 654 24.70 -15.82 -22.71
CA LEU A 654 26.14 -15.76 -23.02
C LEU A 654 26.64 -14.34 -22.78
N THR A 655 27.86 -14.24 -22.20
CA THR A 655 28.57 -12.97 -22.01
C THR A 655 29.85 -12.93 -22.80
N GLY A 656 30.23 -11.80 -23.39
CA GLY A 656 31.42 -11.62 -24.19
C GLY A 656 32.73 -11.64 -23.40
N LYS A 657 32.64 -11.50 -22.08
CA LYS A 657 33.71 -11.66 -21.09
C LYS A 657 33.27 -12.63 -20.01
N GLN A 658 34.22 -13.34 -19.42
CA GLN A 658 33.89 -14.15 -18.25
C GLN A 658 33.54 -13.25 -17.08
N VAL A 659 32.37 -13.45 -16.49
CA VAL A 659 31.89 -12.79 -15.26
C VAL A 659 31.53 -13.85 -14.24
N ALA A 660 31.78 -13.58 -12.97
CA ALA A 660 31.42 -14.49 -11.89
C ALA A 660 29.91 -14.43 -11.61
N LEU A 661 29.34 -15.59 -11.35
CA LEU A 661 27.95 -15.65 -10.87
C LEU A 661 27.81 -15.05 -9.47
N PRO A 662 26.75 -14.32 -9.20
CA PRO A 662 26.37 -13.99 -7.85
C PRO A 662 26.17 -15.26 -7.03
N LYS A 663 26.63 -15.22 -5.78
CA LYS A 663 26.41 -16.34 -4.87
C LYS A 663 24.95 -16.30 -4.40
N MET A 664 24.18 -17.28 -4.80
CA MET A 664 22.79 -17.42 -4.39
C MET A 664 22.67 -18.28 -3.12
N PRO A 665 21.69 -18.02 -2.24
CA PRO A 665 21.41 -18.87 -1.11
C PRO A 665 20.91 -20.26 -1.56
N ALA A 666 21.15 -21.27 -0.74
CA ALA A 666 20.60 -22.61 -1.01
C ALA A 666 19.09 -22.66 -0.77
N GLY A 667 18.61 -21.83 0.13
CA GLY A 667 17.21 -21.66 0.50
C GLY A 667 17.07 -20.63 1.60
N TYR A 668 15.84 -20.22 1.88
CA TYR A 668 15.52 -19.25 2.94
C TYR A 668 14.84 -19.94 4.12
N LYS A 669 15.12 -19.42 5.31
CA LYS A 669 14.38 -19.72 6.53
C LYS A 669 14.02 -18.39 7.15
N PHE A 670 12.82 -17.92 6.84
CA PHE A 670 12.31 -16.72 7.46
C PHE A 670 11.89 -17.03 8.90
N LYS A 671 12.02 -16.06 9.79
CA LYS A 671 11.32 -16.11 11.05
C LYS A 671 9.85 -16.00 10.69
N THR A 672 9.15 -17.12 10.70
CA THR A 672 7.70 -17.06 10.69
C THR A 672 7.30 -16.52 12.07
N ASP A 673 6.51 -15.46 12.13
CA ASP A 673 5.81 -15.06 13.36
C ASP A 673 4.83 -16.15 13.82
N ILE A 674 4.59 -17.11 12.96
CA ILE A 674 4.05 -18.40 13.26
C ILE A 674 5.26 -19.33 13.35
N GLU A 675 5.96 -19.35 14.49
CA GLU A 675 6.68 -20.57 14.85
C GLU A 675 5.72 -21.70 14.51
N ASP A 676 6.11 -22.58 13.60
CA ASP A 676 5.35 -23.79 13.32
C ASP A 676 4.81 -24.27 14.66
N ILE A 677 3.50 -24.27 14.79
CA ILE A 677 2.90 -25.10 15.82
C ILE A 677 3.28 -26.48 15.35
N VAL A 678 4.48 -26.91 15.68
CA VAL A 678 4.81 -28.30 15.70
C VAL A 678 3.81 -28.84 16.72
N VAL A 679 2.71 -29.35 16.19
CA VAL A 679 1.86 -30.25 16.93
C VAL A 679 2.75 -31.47 17.16
N ILE A 680 3.69 -31.31 18.06
CA ILE A 680 4.28 -32.45 18.71
C ILE A 680 3.10 -32.98 19.54
N GLU A 681 2.36 -33.88 18.94
CA GLU A 681 1.53 -34.73 19.77
C GLU A 681 2.45 -35.25 20.87
N PRO A 682 2.07 -35.14 22.13
CA PRO A 682 2.94 -35.60 23.21
C PRO A 682 3.10 -37.12 23.02
N THR A 683 4.22 -37.50 22.41
CA THR A 683 4.54 -38.90 22.15
C THR A 683 4.71 -39.69 23.43
N GLU A 684 4.69 -39.03 24.60
CA GLU A 684 4.90 -39.62 25.90
C GLU A 684 3.69 -39.58 26.88
N MET A 685 2.68 -38.73 26.60
CA MET A 685 1.44 -38.71 27.40
C MET A 685 0.22 -39.01 26.54
N LEU A 686 -0.54 -40.02 26.91
CA LEU A 686 -1.81 -40.35 26.25
C LEU A 686 -2.99 -39.65 26.96
N PRO A 687 -4.00 -39.14 26.21
CA PRO A 687 -5.19 -38.54 26.83
C PRO A 687 -5.96 -39.56 27.71
N PRO A 688 -6.89 -39.13 28.58
CA PRO A 688 -7.33 -37.75 28.78
C PRO A 688 -6.40 -36.88 29.66
N TYR A 689 -6.48 -35.56 29.48
CA TYR A 689 -5.64 -34.58 30.20
C TYR A 689 -6.48 -33.61 31.05
N ASN A 690 -5.85 -33.00 32.05
CA ASN A 690 -6.28 -31.72 32.61
C ASN A 690 -5.57 -30.61 31.84
N VAL A 691 -6.29 -29.58 31.43
CA VAL A 691 -5.76 -28.50 30.62
C VAL A 691 -5.92 -27.17 31.35
N GLN A 692 -4.87 -26.36 31.35
CA GLN A 692 -4.92 -24.97 31.77
C GLN A 692 -4.40 -24.10 30.63
N VAL A 693 -5.12 -22.99 30.33
CA VAL A 693 -4.73 -22.03 29.32
C VAL A 693 -4.36 -20.73 30.00
N TYR A 694 -3.23 -20.19 29.61
CA TYR A 694 -2.66 -18.97 30.15
C TYR A 694 -2.50 -17.92 29.08
N THR A 695 -2.63 -16.63 29.46
CA THR A 695 -2.09 -15.52 28.68
C THR A 695 -0.56 -15.56 28.69
N LEU A 696 0.09 -14.82 27.81
CA LEU A 696 1.56 -14.67 27.85
C LEU A 696 2.07 -14.03 29.15
N SER A 697 1.23 -13.26 29.84
CA SER A 697 1.55 -12.71 31.16
C SER A 697 1.42 -13.72 32.31
N GLY A 698 1.05 -14.98 32.02
CA GLY A 698 0.92 -16.05 33.01
C GLY A 698 -0.41 -16.13 33.74
N GLN A 699 -1.41 -15.35 33.32
CA GLN A 699 -2.76 -15.42 33.90
C GLN A 699 -3.52 -16.62 33.35
N VAL A 700 -4.08 -17.49 34.24
CA VAL A 700 -4.96 -18.58 33.82
C VAL A 700 -6.31 -18.02 33.36
N ILE A 701 -6.69 -18.31 32.13
CA ILE A 701 -7.94 -17.82 31.52
C ILE A 701 -8.93 -18.95 31.24
N MET A 702 -8.48 -20.22 31.21
CA MET A 702 -9.35 -21.37 30.99
C MET A 702 -8.80 -22.61 31.71
N ARG A 703 -9.71 -23.49 32.17
CA ARG A 703 -9.37 -24.80 32.71
C ARG A 703 -10.34 -25.84 32.18
N GLN A 704 -9.81 -26.97 31.78
CA GLN A 704 -10.59 -28.13 31.33
C GLN A 704 -10.05 -29.40 32.03
N THR A 705 -10.92 -30.33 32.36
CA THR A 705 -10.52 -31.56 33.04
C THR A 705 -10.99 -32.77 32.27
N ASN A 706 -10.13 -33.77 32.23
CA ASN A 706 -10.45 -35.07 31.61
C ASN A 706 -10.83 -34.96 30.11
N VAL A 707 -10.10 -34.13 29.37
CA VAL A 707 -10.35 -33.87 27.93
C VAL A 707 -9.36 -34.63 27.05
N MET A 708 -9.81 -35.02 25.85
CA MET A 708 -8.94 -35.67 24.86
C MET A 708 -7.99 -34.66 24.19
N ASN A 709 -8.46 -33.43 23.98
CA ASN A 709 -7.70 -32.26 23.48
C ASN A 709 -8.20 -31.00 24.14
N ALA A 710 -7.38 -29.94 24.16
CA ALA A 710 -7.81 -28.63 24.59
C ALA A 710 -8.86 -28.06 23.63
N ASP A 711 -10.03 -27.72 24.16
CA ASP A 711 -11.03 -26.96 23.39
C ASP A 711 -10.83 -25.47 23.67
N LEU A 712 -10.36 -24.72 22.66
CA LEU A 712 -10.07 -23.29 22.73
C LEU A 712 -11.17 -22.44 22.10
N THR A 713 -12.30 -23.03 21.67
CA THR A 713 -13.35 -22.33 20.92
C THR A 713 -13.99 -21.13 21.66
N GLY A 714 -13.85 -21.05 22.99
CA GLY A 714 -14.35 -19.95 23.81
C GLY A 714 -13.36 -18.77 24.01
N LEU A 715 -12.16 -18.83 23.42
CA LEU A 715 -11.17 -17.78 23.58
C LEU A 715 -11.21 -16.81 22.37
N ASN A 716 -10.77 -15.59 22.56
CA ASN A 716 -10.52 -14.64 21.48
C ASN A 716 -9.28 -15.07 20.66
N THR A 717 -9.15 -14.58 19.43
CA THR A 717 -7.93 -14.74 18.64
C THR A 717 -6.74 -14.15 19.42
N GLY A 718 -5.66 -14.91 19.55
CA GLY A 718 -4.49 -14.50 20.33
C GLY A 718 -3.54 -15.65 20.65
N LEU A 719 -2.41 -15.29 21.20
CA LEU A 719 -1.37 -16.23 21.59
C LEU A 719 -1.53 -16.65 23.06
N TYR A 720 -1.52 -17.96 23.30
CA TYR A 720 -1.78 -18.57 24.60
C TYR A 720 -0.73 -19.63 24.93
N ILE A 721 -0.53 -19.89 26.22
CA ILE A 721 0.22 -21.06 26.70
C ILE A 721 -0.81 -22.08 27.15
N VAL A 722 -0.86 -23.25 26.52
CA VAL A 722 -1.72 -24.37 26.90
C VAL A 722 -0.90 -25.42 27.62
N GLN A 723 -1.21 -25.64 28.87
CA GLN A 723 -0.56 -26.63 29.72
C GLN A 723 -1.45 -27.87 29.86
N TYR A 724 -0.90 -29.01 29.50
CA TYR A 724 -1.52 -30.34 29.68
C TYR A 724 -0.91 -31.03 30.88
N GLU A 725 -1.73 -31.57 31.75
CA GLU A 725 -1.30 -32.32 32.94
C GLU A 725 -1.97 -33.68 32.98
N LYS A 726 -1.18 -34.70 33.30
CA LYS A 726 -1.66 -36.04 33.61
C LYS A 726 -0.71 -36.74 34.57
N ASN A 727 -1.27 -37.33 35.66
CA ASN A 727 -0.52 -38.11 36.66
C ASN A 727 0.72 -37.39 37.21
N GLY A 728 0.67 -36.06 37.37
CA GLY A 728 1.76 -35.25 37.85
C GLY A 728 2.84 -34.89 36.83
N GLN A 729 2.69 -35.35 35.58
CA GLN A 729 3.50 -34.89 34.45
C GLN A 729 2.82 -33.70 33.77
N THR A 730 3.61 -32.74 33.36
CA THR A 730 3.10 -31.51 32.74
C THR A 730 3.87 -31.20 31.46
N ILE A 731 3.13 -30.90 30.42
CA ILE A 731 3.66 -30.39 29.13
C ILE A 731 2.95 -29.06 28.83
N ALA A 732 3.72 -28.02 28.49
CA ALA A 732 3.16 -26.76 28.09
C ALA A 732 3.48 -26.47 26.61
N LYS A 733 2.50 -25.93 25.89
CA LYS A 733 2.62 -25.53 24.48
C LYS A 733 2.17 -24.08 24.31
N LYS A 734 2.83 -23.37 23.43
CA LYS A 734 2.40 -22.07 22.94
C LYS A 734 1.40 -22.31 21.80
N VAL A 735 0.22 -21.76 21.88
CA VAL A 735 -0.88 -22.00 20.93
C VAL A 735 -1.45 -20.67 20.49
N ILE A 736 -1.60 -20.48 19.22
CA ILE A 736 -2.33 -19.36 18.62
C ILE A 736 -3.75 -19.81 18.32
N ARG A 737 -4.70 -18.97 18.65
CA ARG A 737 -6.08 -19.15 18.26
C ARG A 737 -6.51 -18.03 17.35
#